data_9d91a2c19bece40ead0ac49b06eef0e1
#
_entry.id   9d91a2c19bece40ead0ac49b06eef0e1
#
_cell.length_a   1.000
_cell.length_b   1.000
_cell.length_c   1.000
_cell.angle_alpha   90.00
_cell.angle_beta   90.00
_cell.angle_gamma   90.00
#
_symmetry.space_group_name_H-M   'P 1'
#
loop_
_entity.id
_entity.type
_entity.pdbx_description
1 polymer ?
#
loop_
_entity_poly.entity_id
_entity_poly.type
_entity_poly.pdbx_seq_one_letter_code
_entity_poly.pdbx_strand_id
1 'polypeptide(L)'
;QIPSGLYRLTDSDGDDQLDKVELLRAIEARGDHGVHAVLLTPDGKGLYLVCGNSAKLTATAPTSPVPPIWGEDHLLPRMPDGRGFMRDVLAPGGIIYRVSPDGKEFEVFSSGFRNIFDAALNREGELFTYDADMEYDFNTSWYRPTRVNHVVSGGEFGWRNGAGKRPAFYPDNLPAVIDIGPGSPTGMTFGYGAKFPARYQNALFILDWSWGKLHAIHLEPDGATYKATREEFLSGAPLPLTDAVIHPDGAMYFAIGGRRVQSGLYRVTYQGPESTAPVADQPQTHPARTLRHQLEAFHGKGDPRALNVAWSHLGSSDRFIRWAARTAIEPLPVRTWAERALTEPNAAIRVEALLGLARAGGVSPPHRTPSNALVDTELGRKLIDALIKTDWQALDAERRLTFIRTIQIVLHRFGPFEAGENQRLLAKLDPLFPATFELNWLLCETLVALQSPTVATKALALMAAAATQEEQIEYARSLRMLTAGWTPATRTTYFEWFHKAANFRGGMSFSNFISFIRNDALATLTPEERTALAPVLERKPEAKSAIENFADVFAGRTPKNWTLEELSAAAARGLKGRNFDNGRKMFGAGACFACHRFGNEGGMTGPDLTGSGGRYSPHDLLDQILHPSKEINEQFVPAVLTKNNGETVVGTVVNLNGDTVTINTDLSDPNQRVNVDRKDVKSIEPSTVSPMPPMLLSL
;
A
#
# COMPACT_ATOMS: atom_id res chain seq x y z
N GLN A 1 24.77 2.72 18.75
CA GLN A 1 23.43 2.59 18.17
C GLN A 1 22.91 1.19 18.50
N ILE A 2 21.75 1.11 19.15
CA ILE A 2 21.11 -0.18 19.48
C ILE A 2 20.54 -0.76 18.18
N PRO A 3 20.80 -2.04 17.81
CA PRO A 3 20.22 -2.64 16.64
C PRO A 3 18.69 -2.65 16.70
N SER A 4 18.02 -2.52 15.56
CA SER A 4 16.56 -2.73 15.47
C SER A 4 16.23 -4.20 15.77
N GLY A 5 15.16 -4.47 16.53
CA GLY A 5 14.79 -5.84 16.88
C GLY A 5 13.84 -5.94 18.07
N LEU A 6 13.63 -7.17 18.54
CA LEU A 6 12.85 -7.50 19.72
C LEU A 6 13.76 -7.60 20.94
N TYR A 7 13.45 -6.86 21.99
CA TYR A 7 14.19 -6.81 23.25
C TYR A 7 13.31 -7.23 24.42
N ARG A 8 13.94 -7.84 25.43
CA ARG A 8 13.36 -8.02 26.76
C ARG A 8 14.08 -7.09 27.73
N LEU A 9 13.27 -6.33 28.46
CA LEU A 9 13.71 -5.49 29.56
C LEU A 9 13.27 -6.15 30.86
N THR A 10 14.13 -6.19 31.87
CA THR A 10 13.85 -6.82 33.15
C THR A 10 14.35 -5.92 34.26
N ASP A 11 13.54 -5.75 35.29
CA ASP A 11 13.96 -5.25 36.60
C ASP A 11 14.57 -6.46 37.34
N SER A 12 15.87 -6.44 37.57
CA SER A 12 16.59 -7.61 38.12
C SER A 12 16.69 -7.60 39.63
N ASP A 13 16.46 -6.46 40.29
CA ASP A 13 16.57 -6.30 41.74
C ASP A 13 15.26 -5.85 42.45
N GLY A 14 14.21 -5.55 41.67
CA GLY A 14 12.88 -5.25 42.17
C GLY A 14 12.73 -3.80 42.65
N ASP A 15 13.50 -2.88 42.12
CA ASP A 15 13.47 -1.45 42.44
C ASP A 15 12.54 -0.61 41.56
N ASP A 16 11.73 -1.25 40.70
CA ASP A 16 10.86 -0.67 39.71
C ASP A 16 11.60 0.06 38.55
N GLN A 17 12.91 -0.23 38.36
CA GLN A 17 13.69 0.24 37.22
C GLN A 17 14.14 -0.92 36.34
N LEU A 18 14.01 -0.75 35.02
CA LEU A 18 14.41 -1.79 34.06
C LEU A 18 15.93 -1.65 33.80
N ASP A 19 16.73 -2.46 34.49
CA ASP A 19 18.20 -2.41 34.50
C ASP A 19 18.86 -3.42 33.55
N LYS A 20 18.15 -4.48 33.16
CA LYS A 20 18.68 -5.50 32.27
C LYS A 20 18.01 -5.44 30.89
N VAL A 21 18.85 -5.29 29.85
CA VAL A 21 18.41 -5.23 28.43
C VAL A 21 18.95 -6.46 27.70
N GLU A 22 18.07 -7.27 27.12
CA GLU A 22 18.44 -8.46 26.36
C GLU A 22 17.86 -8.38 24.95
N LEU A 23 18.73 -8.45 23.92
CA LEU A 23 18.30 -8.58 22.53
C LEU A 23 17.88 -10.04 22.27
N LEU A 24 16.56 -10.27 22.09
CA LEU A 24 16.02 -11.58 21.73
C LEU A 24 16.21 -11.91 20.26
N ARG A 25 15.97 -10.93 19.38
CA ARG A 25 16.14 -11.09 17.93
C ARG A 25 16.45 -9.76 17.27
N ALA A 26 17.57 -9.70 16.53
CA ALA A 26 17.83 -8.58 15.62
C ALA A 26 16.96 -8.71 14.36
N ILE A 27 16.31 -7.60 13.96
CA ILE A 27 15.51 -7.52 12.72
C ILE A 27 15.99 -6.27 12.01
N GLU A 28 16.62 -6.43 10.85
CA GLU A 28 17.06 -5.30 10.05
C GLU A 28 15.83 -4.51 9.54
N ALA A 29 15.79 -3.24 9.87
CA ALA A 29 14.72 -2.34 9.46
C ALA A 29 15.23 -0.91 9.32
N ARG A 30 14.52 -0.07 8.54
CA ARG A 30 14.91 1.32 8.30
C ARG A 30 13.72 2.25 8.48
N GLY A 31 14.00 3.42 9.08
CA GLY A 31 13.04 4.52 9.24
C GLY A 31 11.79 4.11 10.01
N ASP A 32 10.71 4.82 9.73
CA ASP A 32 9.40 4.67 10.36
C ASP A 32 8.53 3.53 9.81
N HIS A 33 9.11 2.63 9.00
CA HIS A 33 8.47 1.40 8.51
C HIS A 33 9.12 0.14 9.10
N GLY A 34 9.64 0.24 10.30
CA GLY A 34 10.44 -0.78 10.95
C GLY A 34 9.64 -1.78 11.79
N VAL A 35 10.21 -2.10 12.96
CA VAL A 35 9.58 -2.93 13.99
C VAL A 35 8.84 -2.02 14.95
N HIS A 36 7.57 -2.32 15.22
CA HIS A 36 6.68 -1.41 15.95
C HIS A 36 6.14 -2.02 17.25
N ALA A 37 4.92 -2.54 17.24
CA ALA A 37 4.23 -2.97 18.45
C ALA A 37 4.49 -4.43 18.82
N VAL A 38 4.35 -4.73 20.11
CA VAL A 38 4.39 -6.07 20.68
C VAL A 38 3.13 -6.27 21.52
N LEU A 39 2.37 -7.34 21.24
CA LEU A 39 1.16 -7.71 21.98
C LEU A 39 1.27 -9.15 22.47
N LEU A 40 0.63 -9.45 23.60
CA LEU A 40 0.43 -10.85 24.02
C LEU A 40 -0.56 -11.56 23.08
N THR A 41 -0.30 -12.83 22.78
CA THR A 41 -1.32 -13.67 22.14
C THR A 41 -2.52 -13.89 23.07
N PRO A 42 -3.75 -14.22 22.56
CA PRO A 42 -4.95 -14.36 23.37
C PRO A 42 -4.82 -15.38 24.52
N ASP A 43 -3.99 -16.40 24.33
CA ASP A 43 -3.71 -17.43 25.35
C ASP A 43 -2.58 -17.05 26.32
N GLY A 44 -1.98 -15.87 26.15
CA GLY A 44 -0.86 -15.37 26.95
C GLY A 44 0.44 -16.16 26.81
N LYS A 45 0.53 -17.09 25.84
CA LYS A 45 1.67 -18.00 25.68
C LYS A 45 2.66 -17.59 24.59
N GLY A 46 2.44 -16.46 23.96
CA GLY A 46 3.29 -15.94 22.89
C GLY A 46 3.10 -14.45 22.72
N LEU A 47 3.79 -13.93 21.72
CA LEU A 47 3.74 -12.52 21.34
C LEU A 47 3.33 -12.38 19.89
N TYR A 48 2.58 -11.35 19.55
CA TYR A 48 2.53 -10.80 18.20
C TYR A 48 3.54 -9.65 18.11
N LEU A 49 4.36 -9.67 17.06
CA LEU A 49 5.30 -8.61 16.75
C LEU A 49 4.89 -7.98 15.41
N VAL A 50 4.55 -6.70 15.45
CA VAL A 50 4.05 -5.91 14.32
C VAL A 50 5.22 -5.24 13.60
N CYS A 51 5.33 -5.45 12.28
CA CYS A 51 6.41 -4.92 11.46
C CYS A 51 5.90 -4.28 10.17
N GLY A 52 6.43 -3.10 9.86
CA GLY A 52 6.24 -2.44 8.56
C GLY A 52 7.09 -3.05 7.45
N ASN A 53 6.92 -2.58 6.22
CA ASN A 53 7.51 -3.17 5.02
C ASN A 53 9.00 -2.88 4.80
N SER A 54 9.67 -2.11 5.68
CA SER A 54 11.14 -2.00 5.68
C SER A 54 11.81 -3.05 6.57
N ALA A 55 11.04 -3.72 7.44
CA ALA A 55 11.56 -4.80 8.26
C ALA A 55 11.84 -6.02 7.38
N LYS A 56 13.10 -6.46 7.35
CA LYS A 56 13.48 -7.64 6.58
C LYS A 56 12.98 -8.91 7.25
N LEU A 57 12.58 -9.87 6.43
CA LEU A 57 12.18 -11.19 6.91
C LEU A 57 13.35 -11.81 7.69
N THR A 58 13.11 -12.14 8.96
CA THR A 58 14.07 -12.91 9.78
C THR A 58 13.88 -14.41 9.58
N ALA A 59 14.77 -15.22 10.13
CA ALA A 59 14.62 -16.67 10.11
C ALA A 59 13.33 -17.09 10.80
N THR A 60 12.50 -17.88 10.11
CA THR A 60 11.18 -18.29 10.57
C THR A 60 11.08 -19.81 10.71
N ALA A 61 10.21 -20.23 11.62
CA ALA A 61 9.89 -21.64 11.80
C ALA A 61 9.15 -22.21 10.56
N PRO A 62 9.38 -23.48 10.20
CA PRO A 62 8.65 -24.13 9.13
C PRO A 62 7.15 -24.27 9.39
N THR A 63 6.74 -24.09 10.65
CA THR A 63 5.36 -24.07 11.11
C THR A 63 4.64 -22.73 10.91
N SER A 64 5.27 -21.78 10.20
CA SER A 64 4.65 -20.47 9.89
C SER A 64 3.30 -20.66 9.19
N PRO A 65 2.23 -20.03 9.70
CA PRO A 65 0.92 -20.06 9.06
C PRO A 65 0.91 -19.53 7.63
N VAL A 66 1.69 -18.49 7.33
CA VAL A 66 1.91 -18.04 5.95
C VAL A 66 2.96 -18.94 5.30
N PRO A 67 2.58 -19.79 4.33
CA PRO A 67 3.55 -20.61 3.64
C PRO A 67 4.51 -19.75 2.80
N PRO A 68 5.78 -20.13 2.64
CA PRO A 68 6.78 -19.34 1.92
C PRO A 68 6.63 -19.45 0.40
N ILE A 69 5.38 -19.35 -0.08
CA ILE A 69 5.00 -19.39 -1.50
C ILE A 69 4.49 -18.03 -2.01
N TRP A 70 4.76 -16.96 -1.26
CA TRP A 70 4.46 -15.60 -1.70
C TRP A 70 5.20 -15.27 -3.00
N GLY A 71 4.67 -14.31 -3.73
CA GLY A 71 5.25 -13.85 -4.98
C GLY A 71 4.77 -12.46 -5.36
N GLU A 72 5.45 -11.88 -6.32
CA GLU A 72 5.01 -10.62 -6.91
C GLU A 72 3.76 -10.85 -7.78
N ASP A 73 3.77 -11.93 -8.56
CA ASP A 73 2.67 -12.43 -9.40
C ASP A 73 2.05 -11.37 -10.32
N HIS A 74 2.91 -10.50 -10.88
CA HIS A 74 2.54 -9.55 -11.93
C HIS A 74 2.79 -10.17 -13.29
N LEU A 75 1.74 -10.27 -14.10
CA LEU A 75 1.84 -10.85 -15.43
C LEU A 75 2.59 -9.93 -16.39
N LEU A 76 2.32 -8.62 -16.32
CA LEU A 76 3.08 -7.59 -17.04
C LEU A 76 4.15 -6.96 -16.13
N PRO A 77 5.23 -6.39 -16.68
CA PRO A 77 6.26 -5.73 -15.89
C PRO A 77 5.67 -4.69 -14.93
N ARG A 78 6.07 -4.79 -13.66
CA ARG A 78 5.62 -3.86 -12.61
C ARG A 78 6.33 -2.52 -12.77
N MET A 79 5.57 -1.43 -12.78
CA MET A 79 6.13 -0.09 -12.63
C MET A 79 6.57 0.12 -11.17
N PRO A 80 7.82 0.53 -10.91
CA PRO A 80 8.28 0.87 -9.57
C PRO A 80 7.56 2.12 -9.07
N ASP A 81 7.71 2.44 -7.78
CA ASP A 81 7.28 3.74 -7.27
C ASP A 81 7.96 4.88 -8.04
N GLY A 82 7.19 5.92 -8.38
CA GLY A 82 7.67 7.02 -9.23
C GLY A 82 8.79 7.85 -8.58
N ARG A 83 8.97 7.77 -7.26
CA ARG A 83 10.05 8.42 -6.50
C ARG A 83 11.10 7.43 -5.98
N GLY A 84 10.95 6.15 -6.31
CA GLY A 84 11.85 5.08 -5.87
C GLY A 84 11.63 4.61 -4.44
N PHE A 85 10.52 5.00 -3.78
CA PHE A 85 10.22 4.58 -2.41
C PHE A 85 10.04 3.05 -2.36
N MET A 86 10.76 2.38 -1.46
CA MET A 86 10.75 0.92 -1.28
C MET A 86 10.99 0.13 -2.58
N ARG A 87 11.75 0.67 -3.54
CA ARG A 87 11.88 0.15 -4.92
C ARG A 87 12.24 -1.31 -5.00
N ASP A 88 13.15 -1.79 -4.15
CA ASP A 88 13.68 -3.16 -4.19
C ASP A 88 13.05 -4.07 -3.14
N VAL A 89 12.04 -3.58 -2.41
CA VAL A 89 11.33 -4.39 -1.42
C VAL A 89 10.33 -5.29 -2.14
N LEU A 90 10.53 -6.60 -2.01
CA LEU A 90 9.67 -7.65 -2.54
C LEU A 90 8.68 -8.13 -1.46
N ALA A 91 7.71 -8.97 -1.87
CA ALA A 91 6.88 -9.70 -0.92
C ALA A 91 7.76 -10.47 0.09
N PRO A 92 7.30 -10.64 1.33
CA PRO A 92 5.93 -10.49 1.83
C PRO A 92 5.51 -9.08 2.27
N GLY A 93 6.38 -8.06 2.20
CA GLY A 93 6.07 -6.71 2.70
C GLY A 93 6.05 -6.64 4.23
N GLY A 94 5.13 -5.85 4.81
CA GLY A 94 4.93 -5.80 6.26
C GLY A 94 4.38 -7.11 6.80
N ILE A 95 4.76 -7.45 8.03
CA ILE A 95 4.55 -8.78 8.61
C ILE A 95 4.07 -8.63 10.05
N ILE A 96 3.15 -9.50 10.47
CA ILE A 96 2.93 -9.82 11.88
C ILE A 96 3.52 -11.20 12.15
N TYR A 97 4.48 -11.26 13.06
CA TYR A 97 5.03 -12.51 13.55
C TYR A 97 4.26 -12.98 14.78
N ARG A 98 4.11 -14.30 14.92
CA ARG A 98 3.86 -14.95 16.19
C ARG A 98 5.19 -15.43 16.75
N VAL A 99 5.53 -15.04 17.97
CA VAL A 99 6.85 -15.24 18.57
C VAL A 99 6.70 -16.01 19.87
N SER A 100 7.57 -16.99 20.11
CA SER A 100 7.65 -17.70 21.40
C SER A 100 8.05 -16.75 22.54
N PRO A 101 7.65 -16.99 23.80
CA PRO A 101 7.94 -16.10 24.93
C PRO A 101 9.44 -15.86 25.18
N ASP A 102 10.28 -16.80 24.77
CA ASP A 102 11.75 -16.69 24.85
C ASP A 102 12.39 -16.01 23.64
N GLY A 103 11.59 -15.59 22.67
CA GLY A 103 12.04 -14.89 21.46
C GLY A 103 12.84 -15.75 20.47
N LYS A 104 12.83 -17.08 20.59
CA LYS A 104 13.63 -17.97 19.73
C LYS A 104 12.90 -18.41 18.48
N GLU A 105 11.60 -18.68 18.57
CA GLU A 105 10.79 -19.14 17.47
C GLU A 105 9.96 -17.99 16.91
N PHE A 106 10.06 -17.77 15.63
CA PHE A 106 9.31 -16.78 14.88
C PHE A 106 8.51 -17.47 13.78
N GLU A 107 7.21 -17.26 13.75
CA GLU A 107 6.31 -17.72 12.71
C GLU A 107 5.72 -16.51 11.98
N VAL A 108 5.69 -16.53 10.65
CA VAL A 108 4.93 -15.53 9.89
C VAL A 108 3.45 -15.83 10.06
N PHE A 109 2.80 -15.05 10.92
CA PHE A 109 1.38 -15.20 11.20
C PHE A 109 0.51 -14.63 10.08
N SER A 110 0.85 -13.43 9.60
CA SER A 110 0.18 -12.72 8.50
C SER A 110 1.14 -11.77 7.80
N SER A 111 0.84 -11.39 6.55
CA SER A 111 1.75 -10.62 5.69
C SER A 111 1.02 -9.72 4.71
N GLY A 112 1.76 -9.00 3.87
CA GLY A 112 1.21 -8.18 2.80
C GLY A 112 0.72 -6.81 3.26
N PHE A 113 1.23 -6.30 4.37
CA PHE A 113 0.96 -4.95 4.86
C PHE A 113 1.96 -3.94 4.30
N ARG A 114 1.57 -2.65 4.30
CA ARG A 114 2.51 -1.56 4.03
C ARG A 114 3.23 -1.13 5.31
N ASN A 115 2.52 -0.47 6.21
CA ASN A 115 3.10 0.03 7.45
C ASN A 115 2.04 0.03 8.55
N ILE A 116 1.82 -1.13 9.09
CA ILE A 116 1.02 -1.33 10.29
C ILE A 116 1.87 -0.89 11.48
N PHE A 117 1.35 0.05 12.27
CA PHE A 117 2.09 0.61 13.40
C PHE A 117 1.71 -0.07 14.72
N ASP A 118 0.46 -0.50 14.82
CA ASP A 118 -0.10 -1.13 16.01
C ASP A 118 -1.12 -2.20 15.65
N ALA A 119 -1.57 -2.95 16.65
CA ALA A 119 -2.64 -3.94 16.55
C ALA A 119 -3.43 -4.02 17.84
N ALA A 120 -4.66 -4.53 17.77
CA ALA A 120 -5.51 -4.71 18.94
C ALA A 120 -6.32 -6.00 18.85
N LEU A 121 -6.55 -6.64 19.99
CA LEU A 121 -7.37 -7.85 20.11
C LEU A 121 -8.77 -7.52 20.61
N ASN A 122 -9.79 -8.07 19.96
CA ASN A 122 -11.12 -8.04 20.52
C ASN A 122 -11.31 -9.12 21.59
N ARG A 123 -12.50 -9.14 22.22
CA ARG A 123 -12.82 -10.09 23.31
C ARG A 123 -12.85 -11.55 22.86
N GLU A 124 -13.06 -11.80 21.58
CA GLU A 124 -13.02 -13.13 20.96
C GLU A 124 -11.58 -13.58 20.63
N GLY A 125 -10.57 -12.73 20.89
CA GLY A 125 -9.18 -13.00 20.54
C GLY A 125 -8.85 -12.79 19.07
N GLU A 126 -9.72 -12.11 18.31
CA GLU A 126 -9.46 -11.75 16.92
C GLU A 126 -8.59 -10.49 16.85
N LEU A 127 -7.61 -10.53 15.97
CA LEU A 127 -6.60 -9.47 15.82
C LEU A 127 -6.99 -8.48 14.73
N PHE A 128 -6.82 -7.19 15.00
CA PHE A 128 -7.05 -6.11 14.05
C PHE A 128 -5.81 -5.24 13.95
N THR A 129 -5.63 -4.60 12.77
CA THR A 129 -4.58 -3.60 12.57
C THR A 129 -5.06 -2.50 11.63
N TYR A 130 -4.45 -1.32 11.75
CA TYR A 130 -4.69 -0.17 10.89
C TYR A 130 -3.48 0.03 9.98
N ASP A 131 -3.66 -0.27 8.67
CA ASP A 131 -2.58 -0.23 7.69
C ASP A 131 -2.53 1.10 6.95
N ALA A 132 -1.34 1.53 6.58
CA ALA A 132 -1.08 2.79 5.91
C ALA A 132 -1.38 2.72 4.40
N ASP A 133 -1.74 3.87 3.83
CA ASP A 133 -1.80 4.07 2.38
C ASP A 133 -0.42 4.40 1.79
N MET A 134 -0.40 4.61 0.48
CA MET A 134 0.68 5.26 -0.24
C MET A 134 0.10 6.51 -0.90
N GLU A 135 0.15 7.62 -0.18
CA GLU A 135 -0.40 8.91 -0.60
C GLU A 135 0.15 9.39 -1.95
N TYR A 136 1.34 8.94 -2.32
CA TYR A 136 1.97 9.27 -3.61
C TYR A 136 1.28 8.62 -4.81
N ASP A 137 0.48 7.57 -4.58
CA ASP A 137 -0.30 6.86 -5.60
C ASP A 137 -1.75 7.37 -5.72
N PHE A 138 -2.15 8.34 -4.91
CA PHE A 138 -3.52 8.83 -4.88
C PHE A 138 -4.06 9.12 -6.29
N ASN A 139 -5.31 8.72 -6.57
CA ASN A 139 -5.98 8.80 -7.86
C ASN A 139 -5.34 7.94 -8.99
N THR A 140 -4.57 6.92 -8.64
CA THR A 140 -4.24 5.81 -9.55
C THR A 140 -5.13 4.60 -9.28
N SER A 141 -5.23 3.68 -10.22
CA SER A 141 -6.02 2.45 -10.05
C SER A 141 -5.47 1.51 -8.97
N TRP A 142 -4.17 1.54 -8.71
CA TRP A 142 -3.49 0.76 -7.67
C TRP A 142 -3.37 1.48 -6.33
N TYR A 143 -3.90 2.69 -6.17
CA TYR A 143 -3.98 3.33 -4.86
C TYR A 143 -4.83 2.47 -3.90
N ARG A 144 -4.34 2.29 -2.69
CA ARG A 144 -5.07 1.63 -1.59
C ARG A 144 -5.13 2.61 -0.42
N PRO A 145 -6.32 2.93 0.08
CA PRO A 145 -6.49 3.83 1.22
C PRO A 145 -5.93 3.21 2.50
N THR A 146 -5.76 4.02 3.54
CA THR A 146 -5.60 3.48 4.89
C THR A 146 -6.82 2.65 5.25
N ARG A 147 -6.62 1.55 5.98
CA ARG A 147 -7.66 0.54 6.15
C ARG A 147 -7.52 -0.26 7.43
N VAL A 148 -8.63 -0.62 8.03
CA VAL A 148 -8.66 -1.56 9.14
C VAL A 148 -8.76 -2.98 8.59
N ASN A 149 -7.82 -3.83 8.97
CA ASN A 149 -7.80 -5.23 8.57
C ASN A 149 -8.16 -6.13 9.76
N HIS A 150 -8.95 -7.17 9.50
CA HIS A 150 -9.09 -8.32 10.39
C HIS A 150 -7.98 -9.31 10.06
N VAL A 151 -7.02 -9.43 10.96
CA VAL A 151 -5.78 -10.20 10.76
C VAL A 151 -6.02 -11.65 11.17
N VAL A 152 -6.03 -12.53 10.19
CA VAL A 152 -6.24 -13.97 10.40
C VAL A 152 -4.96 -14.77 10.15
N SER A 153 -4.90 -15.98 10.68
CA SER A 153 -3.82 -16.91 10.46
C SER A 153 -3.58 -17.16 8.96
N GLY A 154 -2.33 -17.04 8.52
CA GLY A 154 -1.97 -17.21 7.12
C GLY A 154 -2.43 -16.09 6.19
N GLY A 155 -2.90 -14.94 6.72
CA GLY A 155 -3.43 -13.81 5.94
C GLY A 155 -2.38 -13.14 5.05
N GLU A 156 -2.83 -12.62 3.90
CA GLU A 156 -2.05 -11.80 2.96
C GLU A 156 -2.92 -10.61 2.55
N PHE A 157 -2.41 -9.37 2.74
CA PHE A 157 -3.19 -8.15 2.53
C PHE A 157 -2.78 -7.35 1.29
N GLY A 158 -1.94 -7.92 0.42
CA GLY A 158 -1.78 -7.48 -0.96
C GLY A 158 -0.82 -6.33 -1.19
N TRP A 159 -0.03 -5.89 -0.20
CA TRP A 159 0.98 -4.87 -0.46
C TRP A 159 2.07 -5.38 -1.40
N ARG A 160 2.37 -4.56 -2.42
CA ARG A 160 3.51 -4.70 -3.33
C ARG A 160 4.05 -3.31 -3.64
N ASN A 161 5.32 -3.20 -3.99
CA ASN A 161 5.92 -1.91 -4.34
C ASN A 161 5.34 -1.33 -5.64
N GLY A 162 5.34 -0.01 -5.75
CA GLY A 162 4.92 0.71 -6.95
C GLY A 162 3.48 0.39 -7.38
N ALA A 163 3.27 0.22 -8.68
CA ALA A 163 1.98 -0.12 -9.26
C ALA A 163 1.53 -1.58 -9.02
N GLY A 164 2.26 -2.31 -8.17
CA GLY A 164 1.99 -3.72 -7.92
C GLY A 164 0.97 -4.03 -6.82
N LYS A 165 0.43 -3.03 -6.13
CA LYS A 165 -0.53 -3.23 -5.04
C LYS A 165 -1.78 -3.96 -5.52
N ARG A 166 -2.10 -5.09 -4.87
CA ARG A 166 -3.22 -5.93 -5.27
C ARG A 166 -4.55 -5.31 -4.85
N PRO A 167 -5.54 -5.23 -5.75
CA PRO A 167 -6.88 -4.76 -5.40
C PRO A 167 -7.62 -5.74 -4.47
N ALA A 168 -8.62 -5.24 -3.73
CA ALA A 168 -9.39 -6.03 -2.79
C ALA A 168 -10.12 -7.23 -3.44
N PHE A 169 -10.43 -7.17 -4.72
CA PHE A 169 -11.11 -8.24 -5.45
C PHE A 169 -10.19 -9.40 -5.90
N TYR A 170 -8.86 -9.28 -5.74
CA TYR A 170 -7.95 -10.40 -6.04
C TYR A 170 -8.15 -11.54 -5.04
N PRO A 171 -8.30 -12.80 -5.50
CA PRO A 171 -8.55 -13.95 -4.61
C PRO A 171 -7.33 -14.37 -3.79
N ASP A 172 -6.14 -13.90 -4.16
CA ASP A 172 -4.86 -14.20 -3.52
C ASP A 172 -4.40 -13.12 -2.53
N ASN A 173 -5.34 -12.31 -2.03
CA ASN A 173 -5.23 -11.48 -0.82
C ASN A 173 -6.59 -11.34 -0.13
N LEU A 174 -6.59 -10.86 1.12
CA LEU A 174 -7.81 -10.60 1.89
C LEU A 174 -8.21 -9.13 1.80
N PRO A 175 -9.51 -8.82 1.80
CA PRO A 175 -10.01 -7.45 1.86
C PRO A 175 -9.88 -6.86 3.27
N ALA A 176 -9.90 -5.54 3.36
CA ALA A 176 -10.09 -4.83 4.62
C ALA A 176 -11.50 -5.02 5.18
N VAL A 177 -11.64 -4.81 6.50
CA VAL A 177 -12.96 -4.69 7.15
C VAL A 177 -13.63 -3.38 6.75
N ILE A 178 -12.82 -2.30 6.67
CA ILE A 178 -13.26 -0.98 6.22
C ILE A 178 -12.07 -0.16 5.71
N ASP A 179 -12.27 0.53 4.59
CA ASP A 179 -11.37 1.55 4.08
C ASP A 179 -11.64 2.90 4.78
N ILE A 180 -10.57 3.58 5.21
CA ILE A 180 -10.67 4.85 5.94
C ILE A 180 -10.45 6.05 5.01
N GLY A 181 -9.45 5.99 4.13
CA GLY A 181 -9.09 7.07 3.22
C GLY A 181 -7.61 7.45 3.35
N PRO A 182 -7.23 8.66 2.90
CA PRO A 182 -5.88 9.15 3.12
C PRO A 182 -5.59 9.32 4.61
N GLY A 183 -4.38 8.97 5.07
CA GLY A 183 -4.02 9.11 6.47
C GLY A 183 -2.65 8.57 6.83
N SER A 184 -2.30 8.72 8.11
CA SER A 184 -1.10 8.17 8.73
C SER A 184 -1.48 7.38 9.97
N PRO A 185 -1.76 6.08 9.83
CA PRO A 185 -2.07 5.18 10.94
C PRO A 185 -0.99 5.18 12.02
N THR A 186 -1.43 5.24 13.28
CA THR A 186 -0.59 5.11 14.47
C THR A 186 -1.20 4.11 15.45
N GLY A 187 -1.44 4.48 16.71
CA GLY A 187 -1.98 3.57 17.72
C GLY A 187 -3.43 3.16 17.49
N MET A 188 -3.83 2.10 18.17
CA MET A 188 -5.21 1.63 18.18
C MET A 188 -5.52 0.87 19.48
N THR A 189 -6.78 0.98 19.96
CA THR A 189 -7.22 0.29 21.17
C THR A 189 -8.71 0.02 21.12
N PHE A 190 -9.16 -1.05 21.78
CA PHE A 190 -10.60 -1.23 22.03
C PHE A 190 -11.06 -0.42 23.24
N GLY A 191 -12.32 0.00 23.22
CA GLY A 191 -12.92 0.78 24.31
C GLY A 191 -13.29 -0.02 25.56
N TYR A 192 -12.80 -1.24 25.69
CA TYR A 192 -13.13 -2.12 26.83
C TYR A 192 -12.72 -1.51 28.17
N GLY A 193 -13.67 -1.46 29.11
CA GLY A 193 -13.47 -0.85 30.41
C GLY A 193 -13.67 0.67 30.46
N ALA A 194 -13.90 1.32 29.32
CA ALA A 194 -14.17 2.75 29.31
C ALA A 194 -15.52 3.09 29.96
N LYS A 195 -15.56 4.15 30.79
CA LYS A 195 -16.78 4.76 31.25
C LYS A 195 -17.40 5.68 30.20
N PHE A 196 -17.67 5.09 29.02
CA PHE A 196 -18.35 5.69 27.89
C PHE A 196 -19.70 5.01 27.64
N PRO A 197 -20.61 5.60 26.85
CA PRO A 197 -21.81 4.90 26.38
C PRO A 197 -21.49 3.56 25.72
N ALA A 198 -22.41 2.59 25.85
CA ALA A 198 -22.23 1.18 25.47
C ALA A 198 -21.62 0.99 24.07
N ARG A 199 -22.02 1.81 23.07
CA ARG A 199 -21.50 1.72 21.69
C ARG A 199 -20.00 1.93 21.61
N TYR A 200 -19.43 2.76 22.48
CA TYR A 200 -18.00 3.05 22.51
C TYR A 200 -17.19 2.05 23.32
N GLN A 201 -17.81 1.36 24.29
CA GLN A 201 -17.11 0.34 25.06
C GLN A 201 -16.71 -0.86 24.21
N ASN A 202 -17.41 -1.12 23.10
CA ASN A 202 -17.08 -2.19 22.14
C ASN A 202 -16.43 -1.67 20.85
N ALA A 203 -16.27 -0.35 20.69
CA ALA A 203 -15.65 0.21 19.51
C ALA A 203 -14.13 -0.04 19.48
N LEU A 204 -13.60 -0.22 18.29
CA LEU A 204 -12.17 -0.15 18.05
C LEU A 204 -11.82 1.32 17.73
N PHE A 205 -10.99 1.94 18.55
CA PHE A 205 -10.47 3.28 18.31
C PHE A 205 -9.19 3.19 17.51
N ILE A 206 -9.11 3.97 16.42
CA ILE A 206 -7.93 4.09 15.55
C ILE A 206 -7.52 5.55 15.44
N LEU A 207 -6.23 5.78 15.40
CA LEU A 207 -5.62 7.10 15.47
C LEU A 207 -4.96 7.46 14.15
N ASP A 208 -5.19 8.69 13.68
CA ASP A 208 -4.56 9.27 12.49
C ASP A 208 -3.68 10.47 12.86
N TRP A 209 -2.39 10.34 12.61
CA TRP A 209 -1.40 11.36 12.93
C TRP A 209 -1.47 12.57 11.99
N SER A 210 -1.78 12.35 10.70
CA SER A 210 -1.74 13.40 9.68
C SER A 210 -2.92 14.35 9.76
N TRP A 211 -4.11 13.83 10.06
CA TRP A 211 -5.35 14.60 10.04
C TRP A 211 -5.84 14.99 11.44
N GLY A 212 -5.13 14.54 12.49
CA GLY A 212 -5.55 14.78 13.87
C GLY A 212 -6.93 14.21 14.17
N LYS A 213 -7.19 12.98 13.73
CA LYS A 213 -8.48 12.30 13.89
C LYS A 213 -8.35 11.00 14.67
N LEU A 214 -9.21 10.82 15.64
CA LEU A 214 -9.46 9.57 16.32
C LEU A 214 -10.84 9.08 15.88
N HIS A 215 -10.89 7.91 15.25
CA HIS A 215 -12.13 7.31 14.78
C HIS A 215 -12.56 6.18 15.71
N ALA A 216 -13.86 6.06 15.96
CA ALA A 216 -14.49 4.87 16.53
C ALA A 216 -14.98 3.98 15.39
N ILE A 217 -14.52 2.75 15.36
CA ILE A 217 -14.89 1.72 14.39
C ILE A 217 -15.82 0.74 15.08
N HIS A 218 -17.05 0.69 14.62
CA HIS A 218 -18.10 -0.19 15.14
C HIS A 218 -18.12 -1.46 14.31
N LEU A 219 -17.63 -2.55 14.90
CA LEU A 219 -17.51 -3.86 14.26
C LEU A 219 -18.82 -4.65 14.41
N GLU A 220 -19.25 -5.30 13.33
CA GLU A 220 -20.36 -6.25 13.32
C GLU A 220 -19.88 -7.57 12.71
N PRO A 221 -20.28 -8.74 13.27
CA PRO A 221 -19.98 -10.03 12.69
C PRO A 221 -20.47 -10.14 11.23
N ASP A 222 -19.62 -10.69 10.35
CA ASP A 222 -19.94 -10.96 8.96
C ASP A 222 -19.31 -12.30 8.52
N GLY A 223 -20.05 -13.39 8.69
CA GLY A 223 -19.52 -14.72 8.45
C GLY A 223 -18.29 -15.04 9.33
N ALA A 224 -17.20 -15.41 8.68
CA ALA A 224 -15.92 -15.70 9.35
C ALA A 224 -15.06 -14.46 9.64
N THR A 225 -15.55 -13.27 9.32
CA THR A 225 -14.90 -11.98 9.55
C THR A 225 -15.88 -10.96 10.15
N TYR A 226 -15.62 -9.68 9.90
CA TYR A 226 -16.42 -8.55 10.34
C TYR A 226 -16.62 -7.57 9.20
N LYS A 227 -17.71 -6.83 9.27
CA LYS A 227 -17.92 -5.55 8.58
C LYS A 227 -17.92 -4.43 9.62
N ALA A 228 -17.76 -3.18 9.18
CA ALA A 228 -17.71 -2.06 10.11
C ALA A 228 -18.31 -0.79 9.56
N THR A 229 -18.70 0.09 10.50
CA THR A 229 -18.98 1.50 10.24
C THR A 229 -17.99 2.38 10.99
N ARG A 230 -17.74 3.58 10.46
CA ARG A 230 -16.80 4.57 11.01
C ARG A 230 -17.54 5.77 11.55
N GLU A 231 -17.14 6.23 12.74
CA GLU A 231 -17.55 7.49 13.34
C GLU A 231 -16.29 8.32 13.66
N GLU A 232 -16.28 9.62 13.36
CA GLU A 232 -15.26 10.54 13.88
C GLU A 232 -15.57 10.81 15.35
N PHE A 233 -14.79 10.23 16.25
CA PHE A 233 -15.00 10.34 17.69
C PHE A 233 -14.41 11.62 18.28
N LEU A 234 -13.22 11.99 17.80
CA LEU A 234 -12.51 13.19 18.23
C LEU A 234 -11.64 13.70 17.10
N SER A 235 -11.54 15.01 16.95
CA SER A 235 -10.61 15.64 16.02
C SER A 235 -10.08 16.96 16.57
N GLY A 236 -8.93 17.37 16.08
CA GLY A 236 -8.29 18.63 16.44
C GLY A 236 -7.25 19.06 15.42
N ALA A 237 -6.85 20.33 15.49
CA ALA A 237 -5.82 20.89 14.63
C ALA A 237 -5.01 21.96 15.40
N PRO A 238 -3.74 21.68 15.73
CA PRO A 238 -3.02 20.42 15.50
C PRO A 238 -3.37 19.34 16.51
N LEU A 239 -3.38 18.07 16.08
CA LEU A 239 -3.55 16.93 16.97
C LEU A 239 -2.83 15.70 16.38
N PRO A 240 -1.49 15.67 16.38
CA PRO A 240 -0.70 14.57 15.82
C PRO A 240 -0.76 13.34 16.74
N LEU A 241 -1.85 12.59 16.65
CA LEU A 241 -2.16 11.44 17.49
C LEU A 241 -1.13 10.33 17.32
N THR A 242 -0.66 9.74 18.43
CA THR A 242 0.33 8.66 18.40
C THR A 242 -0.22 7.36 18.97
N ASP A 243 -0.78 7.38 20.18
CA ASP A 243 -1.27 6.18 20.84
C ASP A 243 -2.38 6.50 21.84
N ALA A 244 -3.19 5.49 22.23
CA ALA A 244 -4.26 5.61 23.22
C ALA A 244 -4.42 4.36 24.04
N VAL A 245 -4.88 4.54 25.30
CA VAL A 245 -5.20 3.47 26.21
C VAL A 245 -6.47 3.78 27.01
N ILE A 246 -7.23 2.74 27.37
CA ILE A 246 -8.29 2.85 28.36
C ILE A 246 -7.67 2.53 29.72
N HIS A 247 -7.63 3.54 30.57
CA HIS A 247 -7.06 3.42 31.93
C HIS A 247 -8.07 2.77 32.90
N PRO A 248 -7.62 2.13 33.98
CA PRO A 248 -8.50 1.52 34.97
C PRO A 248 -9.53 2.47 35.63
N ASP A 249 -9.31 3.79 35.58
CA ASP A 249 -10.31 4.79 36.02
C ASP A 249 -11.51 4.91 35.06
N GLY A 250 -11.42 4.27 33.90
CA GLY A 250 -12.43 4.27 32.85
C GLY A 250 -12.32 5.44 31.86
N ALA A 251 -11.32 6.31 31.99
CA ALA A 251 -11.03 7.34 31.01
C ALA A 251 -10.16 6.81 29.88
N MET A 252 -10.27 7.39 28.68
CA MET A 252 -9.29 7.20 27.63
C MET A 252 -8.16 8.23 27.80
N TYR A 253 -6.93 7.76 27.77
CA TYR A 253 -5.75 8.62 27.64
C TYR A 253 -5.16 8.45 26.26
N PHE A 254 -4.84 9.56 25.62
CA PHE A 254 -4.12 9.51 24.34
C PHE A 254 -2.94 10.50 24.34
N ALA A 255 -1.91 10.11 23.60
CA ALA A 255 -0.73 10.94 23.42
C ALA A 255 -0.69 11.56 22.02
N ILE A 256 -0.10 12.73 21.92
CA ILE A 256 0.28 13.39 20.67
C ILE A 256 1.78 13.62 20.63
N GLY A 257 2.35 13.74 19.43
CA GLY A 257 3.76 14.02 19.25
C GLY A 257 4.37 13.34 18.02
N GLY A 258 5.66 13.01 18.12
CA GLY A 258 6.41 12.41 17.03
C GLY A 258 6.94 13.43 16.02
N ARG A 259 7.97 13.06 15.26
CA ARG A 259 8.60 13.88 14.21
C ARG A 259 8.89 15.32 14.66
N ARG A 260 9.34 15.48 15.91
CA ARG A 260 9.72 16.76 16.54
C ARG A 260 8.58 17.78 16.72
N VAL A 261 7.32 17.39 16.55
CA VAL A 261 6.19 18.21 16.99
C VAL A 261 6.04 18.12 18.50
N GLN A 262 5.44 19.16 19.11
CA GLN A 262 5.24 19.19 20.55
C GLN A 262 4.39 18.00 21.03
N SER A 263 4.88 17.31 22.06
CA SER A 263 4.17 16.20 22.68
C SER A 263 3.14 16.71 23.69
N GLY A 264 2.10 15.91 23.89
CA GLY A 264 1.07 16.17 24.91
C GLY A 264 0.37 14.88 25.32
N LEU A 265 -0.22 14.87 26.51
CA LEU A 265 -1.05 13.79 27.04
C LEU A 265 -2.43 14.35 27.35
N TYR A 266 -3.44 13.70 26.83
CA TYR A 266 -4.85 14.10 26.98
C TYR A 266 -5.66 13.03 27.68
N ARG A 267 -6.66 13.45 28.45
CA ARG A 267 -7.61 12.59 29.14
C ARG A 267 -9.02 12.87 28.64
N VAL A 268 -9.72 11.86 28.16
CA VAL A 268 -11.10 11.94 27.67
C VAL A 268 -12.03 11.26 28.65
N THR A 269 -13.10 11.98 29.04
CA THR A 269 -14.15 11.46 29.90
C THR A 269 -15.52 11.81 29.32
N TYR A 270 -16.50 10.96 29.51
CA TYR A 270 -17.88 11.24 29.12
C TYR A 270 -18.60 12.09 30.19
N GLN A 271 -19.32 13.12 29.73
CA GLN A 271 -20.07 14.04 30.58
C GLN A 271 -21.57 14.11 30.25
N GLY A 272 -22.03 13.26 29.32
CA GLY A 272 -23.41 13.23 28.84
C GLY A 272 -24.35 12.42 29.74
N PRO A 273 -25.64 12.36 29.43
CA PRO A 273 -26.68 11.67 30.26
C PRO A 273 -26.80 10.17 29.94
N GLU A 274 -26.14 9.65 28.94
CA GLU A 274 -26.21 8.21 28.61
C GLU A 274 -25.54 7.35 29.65
N SER A 275 -26.05 6.13 29.85
CA SER A 275 -25.45 5.19 30.80
C SER A 275 -24.03 4.79 30.38
N THR A 276 -23.12 4.83 31.33
CA THR A 276 -21.74 4.32 31.17
C THR A 276 -21.54 3.01 31.95
N ALA A 277 -22.63 2.33 32.32
CA ALA A 277 -22.54 1.02 32.98
C ALA A 277 -21.74 0.04 32.06
N PRO A 278 -20.91 -0.83 32.66
CA PRO A 278 -20.14 -1.81 31.91
C PRO A 278 -21.05 -2.68 31.03
N VAL A 279 -20.68 -2.83 29.76
CA VAL A 279 -21.33 -3.78 28.86
C VAL A 279 -20.94 -5.19 29.27
N ALA A 280 -21.89 -6.11 29.24
CA ALA A 280 -21.64 -7.51 29.58
C ALA A 280 -20.53 -8.09 28.72
N ASP A 281 -19.55 -8.71 29.37
CA ASP A 281 -18.42 -9.37 28.73
C ASP A 281 -18.85 -10.76 28.23
N GLN A 282 -19.59 -10.79 27.13
CA GLN A 282 -20.00 -12.04 26.50
C GLN A 282 -19.39 -12.12 25.10
N PRO A 283 -18.35 -12.95 24.88
CA PRO A 283 -17.83 -13.22 23.55
C PRO A 283 -18.93 -13.74 22.63
N GLN A 284 -19.09 -13.12 21.48
CA GLN A 284 -20.06 -13.56 20.48
C GLN A 284 -19.43 -14.65 19.61
N THR A 285 -19.66 -15.91 19.96
CA THR A 285 -19.24 -17.02 19.10
C THR A 285 -20.06 -17.00 17.80
N HIS A 286 -19.38 -17.10 16.68
CA HIS A 286 -20.01 -17.20 15.37
C HIS A 286 -19.60 -18.52 14.70
N PRO A 287 -20.55 -19.35 14.20
CA PRO A 287 -20.22 -20.65 13.65
C PRO A 287 -19.17 -20.62 12.52
N ALA A 288 -19.22 -19.60 11.66
CA ALA A 288 -18.23 -19.44 10.59
C ALA A 288 -16.83 -19.14 11.13
N ARG A 289 -16.69 -18.31 12.19
CA ARG A 289 -15.38 -18.08 12.83
C ARG A 289 -14.86 -19.34 13.53
N THR A 290 -15.75 -20.09 14.19
CA THR A 290 -15.38 -21.38 14.77
C THR A 290 -14.84 -22.34 13.70
N LEU A 291 -15.50 -22.43 12.56
CA LEU A 291 -15.04 -23.24 11.43
C LEU A 291 -13.69 -22.74 10.89
N ARG A 292 -13.52 -21.41 10.74
CA ARG A 292 -12.24 -20.83 10.31
C ARG A 292 -11.12 -21.24 11.27
N HIS A 293 -11.30 -21.12 12.58
CA HIS A 293 -10.30 -21.55 13.58
C HIS A 293 -9.98 -23.05 13.50
N GLN A 294 -10.98 -23.90 13.20
CA GLN A 294 -10.74 -25.33 12.97
C GLN A 294 -9.83 -25.57 11.76
N LEU A 295 -10.00 -24.81 10.68
CA LEU A 295 -9.15 -24.88 9.49
C LEU A 295 -7.75 -24.30 9.78
N GLU A 296 -7.68 -23.17 10.48
CA GLU A 296 -6.44 -22.50 10.88
C GLU A 296 -5.57 -23.40 11.78
N ALA A 297 -6.17 -24.32 12.52
CA ALA A 297 -5.43 -25.30 13.32
C ALA A 297 -4.49 -26.22 12.51
N PHE A 298 -4.67 -26.27 11.17
CA PHE A 298 -3.80 -27.00 10.25
C PHE A 298 -2.71 -26.15 9.60
N HIS A 299 -2.79 -24.81 9.71
CA HIS A 299 -1.84 -23.90 9.06
C HIS A 299 -0.40 -24.18 9.50
N GLY A 300 0.52 -24.22 8.53
CA GLY A 300 1.95 -24.45 8.77
C GLY A 300 2.35 -25.85 9.22
N LYS A 301 1.41 -26.73 9.51
CA LYS A 301 1.73 -28.05 10.12
C LYS A 301 2.03 -29.15 9.11
N GLY A 302 1.69 -28.98 7.85
CA GLY A 302 1.85 -30.05 6.83
C GLY A 302 1.08 -31.33 7.16
N ASP A 303 0.01 -31.26 7.94
CA ASP A 303 -0.78 -32.39 8.40
C ASP A 303 -1.67 -32.94 7.26
N PRO A 304 -1.47 -34.19 6.82
CA PRO A 304 -2.26 -34.77 5.71
C PRO A 304 -3.77 -34.78 5.95
N ARG A 305 -4.22 -34.76 7.21
CA ARG A 305 -5.66 -34.71 7.57
C ARG A 305 -6.33 -33.42 7.06
N ALA A 306 -5.54 -32.34 6.90
CA ALA A 306 -6.03 -31.08 6.35
C ALA A 306 -6.72 -31.27 4.99
N LEU A 307 -6.19 -32.15 4.15
CA LEU A 307 -6.75 -32.39 2.82
C LEU A 307 -8.21 -32.85 2.85
N ASN A 308 -8.57 -33.70 3.79
CA ASN A 308 -9.96 -34.19 3.90
C ASN A 308 -10.87 -33.18 4.62
N VAL A 309 -10.35 -32.47 5.63
CA VAL A 309 -11.13 -31.49 6.40
C VAL A 309 -11.38 -30.22 5.58
N ALA A 310 -10.38 -29.69 4.90
CA ALA A 310 -10.46 -28.38 4.25
C ALA A 310 -11.02 -28.42 2.82
N TRP A 311 -10.97 -29.57 2.13
CA TRP A 311 -11.25 -29.63 0.68
C TRP A 311 -12.64 -29.11 0.29
N SER A 312 -13.70 -29.53 0.96
CA SER A 312 -15.06 -29.07 0.69
C SER A 312 -15.27 -27.58 0.94
N HIS A 313 -14.47 -27.01 1.85
CA HIS A 313 -14.54 -25.61 2.24
C HIS A 313 -13.88 -24.66 1.22
N LEU A 314 -13.11 -25.18 0.25
CA LEU A 314 -12.67 -24.42 -0.92
C LEU A 314 -13.84 -23.89 -1.75
N GLY A 315 -15.01 -24.56 -1.70
CA GLY A 315 -16.25 -24.11 -2.35
C GLY A 315 -17.10 -23.13 -1.52
N SER A 316 -16.71 -22.79 -0.28
CA SER A 316 -17.49 -21.90 0.59
C SER A 316 -17.80 -20.55 -0.09
N SER A 317 -18.98 -19.99 0.16
CA SER A 317 -19.30 -18.60 -0.23
C SER A 317 -18.55 -17.57 0.63
N ASP A 318 -18.18 -17.93 1.86
CA ASP A 318 -17.38 -17.08 2.73
C ASP A 318 -15.90 -17.09 2.30
N ARG A 319 -15.37 -15.93 1.96
CA ARG A 319 -14.00 -15.76 1.46
C ARG A 319 -12.93 -16.13 2.50
N PHE A 320 -13.18 -15.84 3.78
CA PHE A 320 -12.23 -16.15 4.85
C PHE A 320 -12.21 -17.66 5.15
N ILE A 321 -13.32 -18.36 4.98
CA ILE A 321 -13.36 -19.83 5.04
C ILE A 321 -12.56 -20.43 3.88
N ARG A 322 -12.76 -19.96 2.64
CA ARG A 322 -11.99 -20.43 1.48
C ARG A 322 -10.49 -20.21 1.68
N TRP A 323 -10.14 -19.01 2.17
CA TRP A 323 -8.75 -18.65 2.47
C TRP A 323 -8.14 -19.63 3.47
N ALA A 324 -8.78 -19.84 4.62
CA ALA A 324 -8.32 -20.75 5.65
C ALA A 324 -8.20 -22.19 5.12
N ALA A 325 -9.16 -22.65 4.32
CA ALA A 325 -9.13 -23.97 3.71
C ALA A 325 -7.95 -24.13 2.74
N ARG A 326 -7.70 -23.15 1.87
CA ARG A 326 -6.58 -23.17 0.93
C ARG A 326 -5.23 -23.11 1.67
N THR A 327 -5.09 -22.24 2.66
CA THR A 327 -3.87 -22.11 3.47
C THR A 327 -3.55 -23.38 4.27
N ALA A 328 -4.55 -24.16 4.66
CA ALA A 328 -4.36 -25.47 5.30
C ALA A 328 -3.82 -26.54 4.33
N ILE A 329 -4.13 -26.43 3.02
CA ILE A 329 -3.73 -27.42 2.00
C ILE A 329 -2.38 -27.05 1.35
N GLU A 330 -2.11 -25.78 1.11
CA GLU A 330 -0.92 -25.30 0.39
C GLU A 330 0.43 -25.82 0.96
N PRO A 331 0.63 -26.03 2.30
CA PRO A 331 1.86 -26.60 2.86
C PRO A 331 2.05 -28.10 2.59
N LEU A 332 1.02 -28.80 2.12
CA LEU A 332 1.14 -30.23 1.83
C LEU A 332 1.96 -30.47 0.55
N PRO A 333 2.71 -31.59 0.46
CA PRO A 333 3.44 -31.93 -0.75
C PRO A 333 2.50 -31.97 -1.97
N VAL A 334 2.76 -31.12 -2.96
CA VAL A 334 1.90 -30.93 -4.17
C VAL A 334 1.48 -32.24 -4.80
N ARG A 335 2.40 -33.23 -4.91
CA ARG A 335 2.12 -34.56 -5.50
C ARG A 335 0.99 -35.32 -4.81
N THR A 336 0.64 -34.99 -3.57
CA THR A 336 -0.39 -35.71 -2.80
C THR A 336 -1.81 -35.25 -3.12
N TRP A 337 -1.97 -34.07 -3.73
CA TRP A 337 -3.30 -33.50 -4.00
C TRP A 337 -3.45 -32.87 -5.39
N ALA A 338 -2.38 -32.77 -6.19
CA ALA A 338 -2.43 -32.16 -7.52
C ALA A 338 -3.48 -32.82 -8.42
N GLU A 339 -3.51 -34.16 -8.51
CA GLU A 339 -4.46 -34.88 -9.35
C GLU A 339 -5.92 -34.61 -8.93
N ARG A 340 -6.18 -34.55 -7.62
CA ARG A 340 -7.50 -34.20 -7.09
C ARG A 340 -7.92 -32.80 -7.50
N ALA A 341 -7.00 -31.81 -7.47
CA ALA A 341 -7.29 -30.44 -7.90
C ALA A 341 -7.57 -30.35 -9.40
N LEU A 342 -6.78 -31.06 -10.23
CA LEU A 342 -6.90 -31.06 -11.68
C LEU A 342 -8.20 -31.73 -12.18
N THR A 343 -8.72 -32.70 -11.42
CA THR A 343 -9.91 -33.50 -11.79
C THR A 343 -11.16 -33.17 -10.97
N GLU A 344 -11.11 -32.21 -10.06
CA GLU A 344 -12.25 -31.82 -9.21
C GLU A 344 -13.49 -31.50 -10.04
N PRO A 345 -14.61 -32.18 -9.83
CA PRO A 345 -15.81 -32.00 -10.65
C PRO A 345 -16.58 -30.70 -10.34
N ASN A 346 -16.56 -30.24 -9.09
CA ASN A 346 -17.25 -29.02 -8.68
C ASN A 346 -16.47 -27.80 -9.16
N ALA A 347 -17.05 -26.95 -10.01
CA ALA A 347 -16.35 -25.80 -10.61
C ALA A 347 -15.86 -24.78 -9.58
N ALA A 348 -16.61 -24.51 -8.51
CA ALA A 348 -16.25 -23.57 -7.46
C ALA A 348 -15.06 -24.08 -6.63
N ILE A 349 -15.06 -25.36 -6.24
CA ILE A 349 -13.94 -26.01 -5.55
C ILE A 349 -12.74 -26.08 -6.48
N ARG A 350 -12.94 -26.44 -7.74
CA ARG A 350 -11.87 -26.59 -8.74
C ARG A 350 -11.05 -25.32 -8.89
N VAL A 351 -11.68 -24.15 -9.11
CA VAL A 351 -10.92 -22.91 -9.35
C VAL A 351 -10.10 -22.49 -8.14
N GLU A 352 -10.61 -22.70 -6.93
CA GLU A 352 -9.87 -22.41 -5.70
C GLU A 352 -8.74 -23.42 -5.45
N ALA A 353 -8.98 -24.72 -5.73
CA ALA A 353 -7.94 -25.75 -5.66
C ALA A 353 -6.83 -25.52 -6.71
N LEU A 354 -7.19 -25.12 -7.94
CA LEU A 354 -6.22 -24.78 -8.98
C LEU A 354 -5.41 -23.53 -8.64
N LEU A 355 -6.02 -22.53 -7.97
CA LEU A 355 -5.29 -21.35 -7.44
C LEU A 355 -4.24 -21.80 -6.41
N GLY A 356 -4.64 -22.60 -5.42
CA GLY A 356 -3.71 -23.17 -4.44
C GLY A 356 -2.60 -23.98 -5.09
N LEU A 357 -2.95 -24.82 -6.09
CA LEU A 357 -2.00 -25.65 -6.81
C LEU A 357 -0.98 -24.83 -7.62
N ALA A 358 -1.44 -23.77 -8.28
CA ALA A 358 -0.57 -22.86 -9.02
C ALA A 358 0.40 -22.11 -8.07
N ARG A 359 -0.09 -21.73 -6.88
CA ARG A 359 0.73 -21.04 -5.86
C ARG A 359 1.76 -21.98 -5.21
N ALA A 360 1.35 -23.18 -4.84
CA ALA A 360 2.22 -24.16 -4.16
C ALA A 360 3.17 -24.86 -5.12
N GLY A 361 2.75 -25.12 -6.37
CA GLY A 361 3.54 -25.86 -7.36
C GLY A 361 4.52 -24.99 -8.18
N GLY A 362 4.37 -23.66 -8.17
CA GLY A 362 5.21 -22.75 -8.93
C GLY A 362 5.86 -21.67 -8.05
N VAL A 363 7.01 -21.16 -8.49
CA VAL A 363 7.72 -20.06 -7.81
C VAL A 363 7.71 -18.82 -8.69
N SER A 364 7.29 -17.69 -8.10
CA SER A 364 7.33 -16.39 -8.78
C SER A 364 8.76 -16.03 -9.18
N PRO A 365 9.03 -15.62 -10.44
CA PRO A 365 10.37 -15.40 -10.97
C PRO A 365 11.29 -14.56 -10.08
N PRO A 366 10.87 -13.42 -9.48
CA PRO A 366 11.74 -12.64 -8.60
C PRO A 366 12.15 -13.34 -7.30
N HIS A 367 11.47 -14.43 -6.93
CA HIS A 367 11.74 -15.22 -5.71
C HIS A 367 12.46 -16.55 -6.01
N ARG A 368 12.86 -16.78 -7.26
CA ARG A 368 13.59 -18.00 -7.61
C ARG A 368 15.00 -17.96 -7.07
N THR A 369 15.44 -19.09 -6.56
CA THR A 369 16.81 -19.35 -6.07
C THR A 369 17.44 -20.49 -6.89
N PRO A 370 18.75 -20.70 -6.84
CA PRO A 370 19.36 -21.84 -7.54
C PRO A 370 18.76 -23.20 -7.18
N SER A 371 18.22 -23.35 -5.97
CA SER A 371 17.62 -24.60 -5.49
C SER A 371 16.19 -24.86 -6.02
N ASN A 372 15.48 -23.81 -6.50
CA ASN A 372 14.12 -23.88 -7.01
C ASN A 372 13.95 -23.22 -8.39
N ALA A 373 15.04 -23.07 -9.14
CA ALA A 373 15.04 -22.41 -10.45
C ALA A 373 14.33 -23.22 -11.56
N LEU A 374 14.18 -24.54 -11.38
CA LEU A 374 13.53 -25.41 -12.35
C LEU A 374 12.02 -25.20 -12.30
N VAL A 375 11.43 -24.92 -13.45
CA VAL A 375 9.98 -24.75 -13.64
C VAL A 375 9.36 -26.07 -14.03
N ASP A 376 8.34 -26.51 -13.30
CA ASP A 376 7.53 -27.68 -13.68
C ASP A 376 6.55 -27.33 -14.79
N THR A 377 7.06 -27.30 -16.02
CA THR A 377 6.27 -26.95 -17.21
C THR A 377 5.15 -27.96 -17.48
N GLU A 378 5.30 -29.23 -17.07
CA GLU A 378 4.27 -30.26 -17.20
C GLU A 378 3.08 -29.96 -16.30
N LEU A 379 3.30 -29.61 -15.04
CA LEU A 379 2.24 -29.16 -14.14
C LEU A 379 1.57 -27.89 -14.68
N GLY A 380 2.35 -26.95 -15.22
CA GLY A 380 1.81 -25.74 -15.85
C GLY A 380 0.83 -26.05 -16.99
N ARG A 381 1.15 -26.98 -17.89
CA ARG A 381 0.26 -27.45 -18.97
C ARG A 381 -1.01 -28.10 -18.43
N LYS A 382 -0.88 -28.97 -17.44
CA LYS A 382 -2.05 -29.61 -16.78
C LYS A 382 -2.98 -28.59 -16.14
N LEU A 383 -2.43 -27.54 -15.51
CA LEU A 383 -3.21 -26.44 -14.97
C LEU A 383 -3.97 -25.68 -16.07
N ILE A 384 -3.32 -25.34 -17.19
CA ILE A 384 -3.98 -24.73 -18.35
C ILE A 384 -5.11 -25.63 -18.86
N ASP A 385 -4.88 -26.91 -19.02
CA ASP A 385 -5.89 -27.86 -19.50
C ASP A 385 -7.09 -27.93 -18.56
N ALA A 386 -6.89 -27.98 -17.25
CA ALA A 386 -7.94 -28.00 -16.26
C ALA A 386 -8.76 -26.69 -16.28
N LEU A 387 -8.08 -25.54 -16.42
CA LEU A 387 -8.71 -24.23 -16.52
C LEU A 387 -9.54 -24.10 -17.81
N ILE A 388 -9.01 -24.50 -18.97
CA ILE A 388 -9.75 -24.48 -20.25
C ILE A 388 -11.02 -25.34 -20.18
N LYS A 389 -10.95 -26.50 -19.53
CA LYS A 389 -12.10 -27.42 -19.33
C LYS A 389 -13.12 -26.89 -18.32
N THR A 390 -12.77 -25.90 -17.50
CA THR A 390 -13.69 -25.34 -16.50
C THR A 390 -14.83 -24.58 -17.18
N ASP A 391 -16.08 -24.94 -16.83
CA ASP A 391 -17.25 -24.23 -17.33
C ASP A 391 -17.38 -22.85 -16.71
N TRP A 392 -17.20 -21.80 -17.51
CA TRP A 392 -17.32 -20.41 -17.10
C TRP A 392 -18.71 -20.04 -16.61
N GLN A 393 -19.76 -20.67 -17.17
CA GLN A 393 -21.15 -20.35 -16.80
C GLN A 393 -21.52 -20.90 -15.43
N ALA A 394 -20.83 -21.96 -14.99
CA ALA A 394 -21.01 -22.51 -13.65
C ALA A 394 -20.33 -21.68 -12.53
N LEU A 395 -19.60 -20.62 -12.89
CA LEU A 395 -18.87 -19.76 -11.94
C LEU A 395 -19.69 -18.52 -11.61
N ASP A 396 -19.82 -18.19 -10.31
CA ASP A 396 -20.28 -16.90 -9.83
C ASP A 396 -19.23 -15.80 -10.07
N ALA A 397 -19.57 -14.55 -9.75
CA ALA A 397 -18.71 -13.40 -9.99
C ALA A 397 -17.33 -13.53 -9.33
N GLU A 398 -17.26 -13.96 -8.06
CA GLU A 398 -15.99 -14.14 -7.35
C GLU A 398 -15.16 -15.29 -7.94
N ARG A 399 -15.78 -16.40 -8.31
CA ARG A 399 -15.08 -17.53 -8.92
C ARG A 399 -14.57 -17.21 -10.32
N ARG A 400 -15.23 -16.32 -11.05
CA ARG A 400 -14.74 -15.79 -12.33
C ARG A 400 -13.46 -14.99 -12.15
N LEU A 401 -13.38 -14.17 -11.11
CA LEU A 401 -12.13 -13.48 -10.75
C LEU A 401 -11.02 -14.47 -10.37
N THR A 402 -11.37 -15.48 -9.55
CA THR A 402 -10.43 -16.56 -9.17
C THR A 402 -9.91 -17.30 -10.40
N PHE A 403 -10.79 -17.61 -11.35
CA PHE A 403 -10.42 -18.29 -12.59
C PHE A 403 -9.40 -17.49 -13.41
N ILE A 404 -9.68 -16.22 -13.70
CA ILE A 404 -8.76 -15.38 -14.48
C ILE A 404 -7.45 -15.17 -13.73
N ARG A 405 -7.51 -14.86 -12.40
CA ARG A 405 -6.31 -14.67 -11.59
C ARG A 405 -5.45 -15.93 -11.53
N THR A 406 -6.04 -17.11 -11.47
CA THR A 406 -5.31 -18.38 -11.53
C THR A 406 -4.54 -18.51 -12.85
N ILE A 407 -5.16 -18.15 -13.98
CA ILE A 407 -4.49 -18.14 -15.29
C ILE A 407 -3.28 -17.18 -15.26
N GLN A 408 -3.42 -15.97 -14.69
CA GLN A 408 -2.30 -15.03 -14.56
C GLN A 408 -1.15 -15.63 -13.76
N ILE A 409 -1.43 -16.27 -12.62
CA ILE A 409 -0.42 -16.91 -11.78
C ILE A 409 0.25 -18.08 -12.52
N VAL A 410 -0.51 -18.89 -13.25
CA VAL A 410 0.04 -19.98 -14.07
C VAL A 410 0.96 -19.43 -15.15
N LEU A 411 0.53 -18.44 -15.91
CA LEU A 411 1.35 -17.81 -16.94
C LEU A 411 2.64 -17.21 -16.35
N HIS A 412 2.56 -16.57 -15.18
CA HIS A 412 3.70 -15.94 -14.53
C HIS A 412 4.69 -16.94 -13.91
N ARG A 413 4.19 -17.97 -13.21
CA ARG A 413 5.04 -18.90 -12.45
C ARG A 413 5.54 -20.08 -13.28
N PHE A 414 4.84 -20.49 -14.33
CA PHE A 414 5.16 -21.67 -15.14
C PHE A 414 5.52 -21.34 -16.59
N GLY A 415 5.25 -20.13 -17.06
CA GLY A 415 5.60 -19.71 -18.43
C GLY A 415 7.11 -19.49 -18.64
N PRO A 416 7.53 -19.23 -19.88
CA PRO A 416 6.67 -19.06 -21.05
C PRO A 416 6.10 -20.38 -21.57
N PHE A 417 4.90 -20.31 -22.19
CA PHE A 417 4.25 -21.44 -22.86
C PHE A 417 4.42 -21.34 -24.37
N GLU A 418 4.20 -22.47 -25.07
CA GLU A 418 4.25 -22.52 -26.52
C GLU A 418 3.06 -21.80 -27.16
N ALA A 419 3.17 -21.51 -28.47
CA ALA A 419 2.12 -20.79 -29.20
C ALA A 419 0.76 -21.49 -29.16
N GLY A 420 0.74 -22.82 -29.12
CA GLY A 420 -0.49 -23.61 -29.07
C GLY A 420 -1.28 -23.41 -27.78
N GLU A 421 -0.61 -23.42 -26.62
CA GLU A 421 -1.25 -23.16 -25.33
C GLU A 421 -1.78 -21.73 -25.26
N ASN A 422 -0.98 -20.76 -25.72
CA ASN A 422 -1.39 -19.36 -25.76
C ASN A 422 -2.62 -19.14 -26.65
N GLN A 423 -2.69 -19.78 -27.83
CA GLN A 423 -3.86 -19.71 -28.70
C GLN A 423 -5.11 -20.31 -28.07
N ARG A 424 -4.98 -21.42 -27.36
CA ARG A 424 -6.10 -22.05 -26.64
C ARG A 424 -6.64 -21.15 -25.53
N LEU A 425 -5.74 -20.47 -24.78
CA LEU A 425 -6.13 -19.50 -23.76
C LEU A 425 -6.79 -18.28 -24.41
N LEU A 426 -6.25 -17.73 -25.51
CA LEU A 426 -6.88 -16.64 -26.25
C LEU A 426 -8.29 -17.00 -26.71
N ALA A 427 -8.48 -18.19 -27.30
CA ALA A 427 -9.80 -18.65 -27.75
C ALA A 427 -10.82 -18.74 -26.59
N LYS A 428 -10.36 -19.06 -25.38
CA LYS A 428 -11.20 -19.12 -24.17
C LYS A 428 -11.51 -17.73 -23.61
N LEU A 429 -10.52 -16.82 -23.56
CA LEU A 429 -10.60 -15.58 -22.80
C LEU A 429 -11.08 -14.38 -23.62
N ASP A 430 -10.70 -14.28 -24.89
CA ASP A 430 -11.02 -13.11 -25.73
C ASP A 430 -12.52 -12.86 -25.89
N PRO A 431 -13.41 -13.89 -26.00
CA PRO A 431 -14.84 -13.69 -26.01
C PRO A 431 -15.43 -13.19 -24.67
N LEU A 432 -14.70 -13.33 -23.55
CA LEU A 432 -15.15 -12.88 -22.23
C LEU A 432 -14.88 -11.39 -21.98
N PHE A 433 -14.11 -10.73 -22.84
CA PHE A 433 -13.77 -9.31 -22.75
C PHE A 433 -14.54 -8.50 -23.82
N PRO A 434 -15.30 -7.44 -23.47
CA PRO A 434 -15.41 -6.80 -22.15
C PRO A 434 -16.42 -7.47 -21.20
N ALA A 435 -16.27 -7.17 -19.89
CA ALA A 435 -17.12 -7.64 -18.79
C ALA A 435 -17.31 -6.53 -17.72
N THR A 436 -17.38 -6.88 -16.41
CA THR A 436 -17.34 -5.88 -15.31
C THR A 436 -15.94 -5.28 -15.17
N PHE A 437 -15.81 -4.15 -14.48
CA PHE A 437 -14.52 -3.46 -14.32
C PHE A 437 -13.43 -4.38 -13.72
N GLU A 438 -13.76 -5.13 -12.67
CA GLU A 438 -12.82 -6.04 -12.01
C GLU A 438 -12.34 -7.16 -12.93
N LEU A 439 -13.27 -7.72 -13.71
CA LEU A 439 -12.94 -8.73 -14.72
C LEU A 439 -12.17 -8.10 -15.89
N ASN A 440 -12.55 -6.89 -16.31
CA ASN A 440 -11.84 -6.16 -17.37
C ASN A 440 -10.39 -5.87 -16.98
N TRP A 441 -10.13 -5.54 -15.72
CA TRP A 441 -8.75 -5.37 -15.20
C TRP A 441 -7.91 -6.62 -15.46
N LEU A 442 -8.40 -7.78 -14.99
CA LEU A 442 -7.67 -9.04 -15.12
C LEU A 442 -7.60 -9.51 -16.57
N LEU A 443 -8.72 -9.42 -17.33
CA LEU A 443 -8.78 -9.86 -18.72
C LEU A 443 -7.89 -9.01 -19.62
N CYS A 444 -7.93 -7.67 -19.49
CA CYS A 444 -7.10 -6.79 -20.31
C CYS A 444 -5.61 -7.10 -20.12
N GLU A 445 -5.16 -7.20 -18.87
CA GLU A 445 -3.77 -7.55 -18.54
C GLU A 445 -3.39 -8.93 -19.12
N THR A 446 -4.27 -9.93 -18.99
CA THR A 446 -4.03 -11.29 -19.49
C THR A 446 -4.00 -11.33 -21.01
N LEU A 447 -4.93 -10.67 -21.69
CA LEU A 447 -5.01 -10.62 -23.14
C LEU A 447 -3.83 -9.85 -23.75
N VAL A 448 -3.36 -8.79 -23.10
CA VAL A 448 -2.12 -8.09 -23.50
C VAL A 448 -0.91 -8.98 -23.34
N ALA A 449 -0.77 -9.71 -22.24
CA ALA A 449 0.34 -10.65 -22.05
C ALA A 449 0.34 -11.77 -23.11
N LEU A 450 -0.83 -12.23 -23.53
CA LEU A 450 -1.02 -13.20 -24.60
C LEU A 450 -0.96 -12.56 -26.01
N GLN A 451 -0.75 -11.25 -26.14
CA GLN A 451 -0.71 -10.51 -27.42
C GLN A 451 -1.97 -10.69 -28.27
N SER A 452 -3.16 -10.59 -27.65
CA SER A 452 -4.45 -10.71 -28.36
C SER A 452 -4.55 -9.66 -29.48
N PRO A 453 -4.97 -10.05 -30.71
CA PRO A 453 -5.13 -9.12 -31.81
C PRO A 453 -6.32 -8.18 -31.68
N THR A 454 -7.24 -8.43 -30.74
CA THR A 454 -8.48 -7.64 -30.56
C THR A 454 -8.45 -6.73 -29.36
N VAL A 455 -7.54 -6.96 -28.38
CA VAL A 455 -7.55 -6.28 -27.09
C VAL A 455 -7.37 -4.78 -27.19
N ALA A 456 -6.56 -4.27 -28.14
CA ALA A 456 -6.36 -2.84 -28.35
C ALA A 456 -7.69 -2.12 -28.62
N THR A 457 -8.45 -2.60 -29.61
CA THR A 457 -9.73 -2.00 -30.00
C THR A 457 -10.75 -2.04 -28.86
N LYS A 458 -10.89 -3.18 -28.17
CA LYS A 458 -11.81 -3.35 -27.06
C LYS A 458 -11.45 -2.48 -25.86
N ALA A 459 -10.17 -2.44 -25.47
CA ALA A 459 -9.70 -1.67 -24.33
C ALA A 459 -9.79 -0.14 -24.59
N LEU A 460 -9.48 0.33 -25.80
CA LEU A 460 -9.65 1.75 -26.16
C LEU A 460 -11.11 2.19 -26.13
N ALA A 461 -12.04 1.32 -26.52
CA ALA A 461 -13.46 1.61 -26.39
C ALA A 461 -13.88 1.74 -24.91
N LEU A 462 -13.37 0.87 -24.05
CA LEU A 462 -13.58 0.98 -22.58
C LEU A 462 -12.93 2.24 -22.01
N MET A 463 -11.71 2.59 -22.42
CA MET A 463 -11.05 3.85 -22.02
C MET A 463 -11.89 5.08 -22.38
N ALA A 464 -12.48 5.09 -23.57
CA ALA A 464 -13.32 6.20 -24.02
C ALA A 464 -14.62 6.30 -23.22
N ALA A 465 -15.18 5.18 -22.78
CA ALA A 465 -16.40 5.10 -21.99
C ALA A 465 -16.19 5.27 -20.48
N ALA A 466 -14.97 5.09 -20.00
CA ALA A 466 -14.63 5.11 -18.57
C ALA A 466 -14.91 6.47 -17.94
N ALA A 467 -15.68 6.46 -16.84
CA ALA A 467 -16.10 7.65 -16.12
C ALA A 467 -14.98 8.28 -15.27
N THR A 468 -13.98 7.47 -14.86
CA THR A 468 -12.90 7.89 -13.97
C THR A 468 -11.54 7.83 -14.65
N GLN A 469 -10.60 8.65 -14.18
CA GLN A 469 -9.22 8.60 -14.66
C GLN A 469 -8.52 7.30 -14.24
N GLU A 470 -8.86 6.78 -13.07
CA GLU A 470 -8.29 5.54 -12.52
C GLU A 470 -8.57 4.36 -13.44
N GLU A 471 -9.81 4.24 -13.92
CA GLU A 471 -10.18 3.20 -14.87
C GLU A 471 -9.45 3.36 -16.21
N GLN A 472 -9.36 4.59 -16.74
CA GLN A 472 -8.63 4.87 -17.97
C GLN A 472 -7.14 4.51 -17.84
N ILE A 473 -6.53 4.87 -16.69
CA ILE A 473 -5.12 4.57 -16.40
C ILE A 473 -4.87 3.05 -16.38
N GLU A 474 -5.80 2.28 -15.86
CA GLU A 474 -5.64 0.82 -15.78
C GLU A 474 -5.56 0.17 -17.16
N TYR A 475 -6.45 0.55 -18.09
CA TYR A 475 -6.36 0.06 -19.46
C TYR A 475 -5.11 0.55 -20.17
N ALA A 476 -4.73 1.83 -19.99
CA ALA A 476 -3.52 2.40 -20.58
C ALA A 476 -2.26 1.69 -20.05
N ARG A 477 -2.23 1.39 -18.73
CA ARG A 477 -1.15 0.65 -18.08
C ARG A 477 -0.99 -0.75 -18.68
N SER A 478 -2.08 -1.43 -18.93
CA SER A 478 -2.04 -2.76 -19.54
C SER A 478 -1.59 -2.69 -21.01
N LEU A 479 -2.18 -1.81 -21.80
CA LEU A 479 -1.90 -1.66 -23.23
C LEU A 479 -0.45 -1.26 -23.55
N ARG A 480 0.30 -0.67 -22.60
CA ARG A 480 1.68 -0.22 -22.84
C ARG A 480 2.64 -1.33 -23.29
N MET A 481 2.30 -2.60 -22.98
CA MET A 481 3.12 -3.77 -23.32
C MET A 481 2.64 -4.51 -24.58
N LEU A 482 1.59 -4.02 -25.21
CA LEU A 482 1.03 -4.68 -26.41
C LEU A 482 1.81 -4.31 -27.66
N THR A 483 2.23 -5.31 -28.42
CA THR A 483 2.87 -5.14 -29.74
C THR A 483 2.00 -5.59 -30.90
N ALA A 484 1.04 -6.49 -30.67
CA ALA A 484 0.16 -7.06 -31.70
C ALA A 484 -1.20 -6.35 -31.78
N GLY A 485 -1.91 -6.52 -32.92
CA GLY A 485 -3.31 -6.11 -33.06
C GLY A 485 -3.55 -4.59 -33.18
N TRP A 486 -2.52 -3.79 -33.29
CA TRP A 486 -2.65 -2.35 -33.51
C TRP A 486 -2.95 -2.03 -34.96
N THR A 487 -3.79 -1.02 -35.17
CA THR A 487 -3.94 -0.31 -36.43
C THR A 487 -3.37 1.10 -36.28
N PRO A 488 -3.05 1.82 -37.38
CA PRO A 488 -2.61 3.22 -37.30
C PRO A 488 -3.60 4.09 -36.48
N ALA A 489 -4.88 3.89 -36.68
CA ALA A 489 -5.93 4.64 -35.97
C ALA A 489 -5.93 4.34 -34.45
N THR A 490 -5.88 3.07 -34.04
CA THR A 490 -5.87 2.70 -32.62
C THR A 490 -4.58 3.12 -31.92
N ARG A 491 -3.42 3.08 -32.60
CA ARG A 491 -2.16 3.63 -32.07
C ARG A 491 -2.27 5.14 -31.87
N THR A 492 -2.79 5.88 -32.86
CA THR A 492 -3.02 7.33 -32.73
C THR A 492 -3.92 7.63 -31.53
N THR A 493 -5.07 6.98 -31.41
CA THR A 493 -5.99 7.16 -30.28
C THR A 493 -5.32 6.90 -28.92
N TYR A 494 -4.50 5.86 -28.83
CA TYR A 494 -3.78 5.52 -27.61
C TYR A 494 -2.77 6.60 -27.23
N PHE A 495 -1.98 7.12 -28.17
CA PHE A 495 -1.01 8.18 -27.88
C PHE A 495 -1.66 9.55 -27.65
N GLU A 496 -2.80 9.84 -28.28
CA GLU A 496 -3.60 11.04 -27.99
C GLU A 496 -4.13 11.07 -26.56
N TRP A 497 -4.44 9.89 -25.98
CA TRP A 497 -4.87 9.81 -24.59
C TRP A 497 -3.84 10.41 -23.62
N PHE A 498 -2.54 10.34 -23.89
CA PHE A 498 -1.52 10.92 -23.01
C PHE A 498 -1.61 12.46 -22.95
N HIS A 499 -2.12 13.13 -23.96
CA HIS A 499 -2.39 14.57 -23.88
C HIS A 499 -3.56 14.86 -22.94
N LYS A 500 -4.58 14.01 -22.92
CA LYS A 500 -5.67 14.08 -21.93
C LYS A 500 -5.14 13.78 -20.53
N ALA A 501 -4.35 12.72 -20.39
CA ALA A 501 -3.81 12.26 -19.11
C ALA A 501 -2.82 13.26 -18.49
N ALA A 502 -2.19 14.13 -19.25
CA ALA A 502 -1.35 15.22 -18.75
C ALA A 502 -2.14 16.20 -17.83
N ASN A 503 -3.46 16.26 -17.97
CA ASN A 503 -4.34 17.07 -17.12
C ASN A 503 -4.96 16.29 -15.95
N PHE A 504 -4.69 14.99 -15.83
CA PHE A 504 -5.12 14.19 -14.70
C PHE A 504 -4.36 14.57 -13.44
N ARG A 505 -4.97 14.38 -12.29
CA ARG A 505 -4.41 14.78 -11.00
C ARG A 505 -4.36 13.61 -10.03
N GLY A 506 -3.29 13.55 -9.27
CA GLY A 506 -3.08 12.46 -8.33
C GLY A 506 -2.00 12.75 -7.31
N GLY A 507 -1.49 11.71 -6.65
CA GLY A 507 -0.41 11.78 -5.68
C GLY A 507 0.93 12.20 -6.28
N MET A 508 1.93 12.36 -5.42
CA MET A 508 3.25 12.86 -5.80
C MET A 508 3.98 12.00 -6.86
N SER A 509 3.65 10.71 -6.97
CA SER A 509 4.21 9.81 -7.99
C SER A 509 3.39 9.80 -9.30
N PHE A 510 2.26 10.47 -9.34
CA PHE A 510 1.25 10.33 -10.39
C PHE A 510 1.80 10.64 -11.80
N SER A 511 2.42 11.80 -11.99
CA SER A 511 2.96 12.20 -13.31
C SER A 511 4.08 11.28 -13.77
N ASN A 512 4.89 10.76 -12.83
CA ASN A 512 5.94 9.80 -13.14
C ASN A 512 5.35 8.48 -13.62
N PHE A 513 4.25 8.00 -13.02
CA PHE A 513 3.56 6.80 -13.50
C PHE A 513 3.01 6.99 -14.91
N ILE A 514 2.37 8.13 -15.21
CA ILE A 514 1.91 8.42 -16.59
C ILE A 514 3.09 8.42 -17.56
N SER A 515 4.23 8.99 -17.15
CA SER A 515 5.47 8.99 -17.95
C SER A 515 6.00 7.57 -18.16
N PHE A 516 5.98 6.70 -17.15
CA PHE A 516 6.40 5.31 -17.28
C PHE A 516 5.51 4.56 -18.27
N ILE A 517 4.18 4.71 -18.17
CA ILE A 517 3.23 4.10 -19.13
C ILE A 517 3.55 4.55 -20.55
N ARG A 518 3.77 5.86 -20.74
CA ARG A 518 4.11 6.42 -22.05
C ARG A 518 5.46 5.89 -22.60
N ASN A 519 6.47 5.83 -21.77
CA ASN A 519 7.81 5.39 -22.16
C ASN A 519 7.83 3.90 -22.54
N ASP A 520 7.16 3.05 -21.76
CA ASP A 520 7.00 1.63 -22.08
C ASP A 520 6.24 1.46 -23.41
N ALA A 521 5.17 2.24 -23.61
CA ALA A 521 4.40 2.24 -24.85
C ALA A 521 5.25 2.68 -26.07
N LEU A 522 6.07 3.73 -25.92
CA LEU A 522 6.99 4.19 -26.95
C LEU A 522 8.03 3.14 -27.33
N ALA A 523 8.45 2.31 -26.37
CA ALA A 523 9.40 1.23 -26.63
C ALA A 523 8.81 0.08 -27.47
N THR A 524 7.48 -0.01 -27.58
CA THR A 524 6.79 -1.00 -28.43
C THR A 524 6.62 -0.56 -29.88
N LEU A 525 6.94 0.69 -30.23
CA LEU A 525 6.74 1.22 -31.57
C LEU A 525 7.86 0.78 -32.52
N THR A 526 7.48 0.36 -33.73
CA THR A 526 8.43 0.23 -34.83
C THR A 526 8.92 1.61 -35.32
N PRO A 527 10.06 1.70 -36.06
CA PRO A 527 10.51 2.97 -36.63
C PRO A 527 9.46 3.63 -37.55
N GLU A 528 8.73 2.83 -38.31
CA GLU A 528 7.66 3.29 -39.23
C GLU A 528 6.47 3.86 -38.43
N GLU A 529 6.02 3.14 -37.40
CA GLU A 529 4.96 3.64 -36.51
C GLU A 529 5.38 4.93 -35.82
N ARG A 530 6.63 5.02 -35.35
CA ARG A 530 7.14 6.22 -34.68
C ARG A 530 7.14 7.43 -35.63
N THR A 531 7.52 7.22 -36.88
CA THR A 531 7.48 8.27 -37.92
C THR A 531 6.04 8.71 -38.19
N ALA A 532 5.12 7.77 -38.38
CA ALA A 532 3.72 8.07 -38.63
C ALA A 532 3.03 8.80 -37.50
N LEU A 533 3.42 8.51 -36.24
CA LEU A 533 2.87 9.11 -35.02
C LEU A 533 3.58 10.43 -34.63
N ALA A 534 4.64 10.86 -35.29
CA ALA A 534 5.39 12.07 -34.94
C ALA A 534 4.50 13.30 -34.66
N PRO A 535 3.43 13.59 -35.44
CA PRO A 535 2.56 14.75 -35.17
C PRO A 535 1.86 14.68 -33.81
N VAL A 536 1.58 13.46 -33.28
CA VAL A 536 0.98 13.25 -31.95
C VAL A 536 2.04 13.22 -30.87
N LEU A 537 3.17 12.57 -31.13
CA LEU A 537 4.24 12.38 -30.14
C LEU A 537 4.98 13.67 -29.80
N GLU A 538 5.13 14.57 -30.76
CA GLU A 538 5.85 15.85 -30.65
C GLU A 538 4.94 16.99 -30.11
N ARG A 539 3.62 16.81 -30.18
CA ARG A 539 2.67 17.78 -29.64
C ARG A 539 2.85 17.92 -28.12
N LYS A 540 3.10 19.15 -27.66
CA LYS A 540 3.17 19.43 -26.21
C LYS A 540 1.77 19.51 -25.63
N PRO A 541 1.53 18.94 -24.44
CA PRO A 541 0.26 19.16 -23.72
C PRO A 541 0.08 20.64 -23.41
N GLU A 542 -1.13 21.15 -23.59
CA GLU A 542 -1.51 22.50 -23.14
C GLU A 542 -1.74 22.46 -21.61
N ALA A 543 -0.67 22.62 -20.83
CA ALA A 543 -0.75 22.76 -19.38
C ALA A 543 -0.21 24.14 -18.99
N LYS A 544 -1.04 24.97 -18.35
CA LYS A 544 -0.55 26.18 -17.69
C LYS A 544 0.14 25.80 -16.37
N SER A 545 1.33 26.36 -16.13
CA SER A 545 2.02 26.18 -14.86
C SER A 545 1.20 26.80 -13.73
N ALA A 546 1.36 26.29 -12.50
CA ALA A 546 0.71 26.86 -11.32
C ALA A 546 1.07 28.35 -11.12
N ILE A 547 2.29 28.74 -11.46
CA ILE A 547 2.79 30.13 -11.36
C ILE A 547 2.06 31.04 -12.36
N GLU A 548 1.87 30.62 -13.61
CA GLU A 548 1.15 31.41 -14.64
C GLU A 548 -0.31 31.69 -14.27
N ASN A 549 -0.93 30.78 -13.50
CA ASN A 549 -2.31 30.97 -13.04
C ASN A 549 -2.45 32.01 -11.91
N PHE A 550 -1.36 32.44 -11.27
CA PHE A 550 -1.37 33.35 -10.13
C PHE A 550 -0.55 34.63 -10.36
N ALA A 551 -0.04 34.87 -11.56
CA ALA A 551 0.81 36.03 -11.90
C ALA A 551 0.15 37.39 -11.53
N ASP A 552 -1.18 37.49 -11.66
CA ASP A 552 -1.93 38.71 -11.35
C ASP A 552 -1.93 39.08 -9.87
N VAL A 553 -1.64 38.13 -8.98
CA VAL A 553 -1.64 38.38 -7.52
C VAL A 553 -0.42 39.16 -7.07
N PHE A 554 0.66 39.14 -7.85
CA PHE A 554 1.93 39.86 -7.53
C PHE A 554 1.89 41.35 -7.94
N ALA A 555 0.97 41.73 -8.82
CA ALA A 555 0.93 43.07 -9.36
C ALA A 555 0.67 44.12 -8.25
N GLY A 556 1.58 45.09 -8.12
CA GLY A 556 1.41 46.25 -7.24
C GLY A 556 1.68 46.03 -5.75
N ARG A 557 2.30 44.92 -5.35
CA ARG A 557 2.68 44.66 -3.95
C ARG A 557 4.08 45.17 -3.63
N THR A 558 4.25 45.72 -2.42
CA THR A 558 5.56 46.12 -1.88
C THR A 558 6.08 45.02 -0.97
N PRO A 559 7.30 44.46 -1.23
CA PRO A 559 7.88 43.43 -0.37
C PRO A 559 8.07 43.93 1.07
N LYS A 560 7.75 43.06 2.04
CA LYS A 560 7.97 43.30 3.47
C LYS A 560 8.67 42.10 4.10
N ASN A 561 9.73 42.36 4.85
CA ASN A 561 10.34 41.31 5.69
C ASN A 561 9.52 41.16 6.98
N TRP A 562 8.80 40.08 7.08
CA TRP A 562 7.98 39.73 8.25
C TRP A 562 8.85 39.05 9.32
N THR A 563 8.56 39.34 10.60
CA THR A 563 9.09 38.57 11.71
C THR A 563 8.12 37.46 12.12
N LEU A 564 8.61 36.41 12.79
CA LEU A 564 7.77 35.33 13.30
C LEU A 564 6.74 35.85 14.32
N GLU A 565 7.13 36.82 15.15
CA GLU A 565 6.29 37.45 16.16
C GLU A 565 5.13 38.21 15.53
N GLU A 566 5.36 39.00 14.49
CA GLU A 566 4.32 39.75 13.77
C GLU A 566 3.29 38.82 13.15
N LEU A 567 3.76 37.76 12.49
CA LEU A 567 2.88 36.77 11.82
C LEU A 567 2.15 35.89 12.84
N SER A 568 2.81 35.46 13.90
CA SER A 568 2.19 34.69 14.98
C SER A 568 1.11 35.49 15.70
N ALA A 569 1.34 36.76 15.96
CA ALA A 569 0.33 37.65 16.53
C ALA A 569 -0.88 37.85 15.61
N ALA A 570 -0.68 37.83 14.28
CA ALA A 570 -1.74 37.87 13.31
C ALA A 570 -2.56 36.55 13.27
N ALA A 571 -1.86 35.41 13.37
CA ALA A 571 -2.47 34.09 13.40
C ALA A 571 -3.22 33.83 14.71
N ALA A 572 -2.72 34.30 15.85
CA ALA A 572 -3.35 34.17 17.17
C ALA A 572 -4.72 34.88 17.27
N ARG A 573 -5.00 35.88 16.41
CA ARG A 573 -6.33 36.51 16.31
C ARG A 573 -7.41 35.55 15.76
N GLY A 574 -7.05 34.35 15.45
CA GLY A 574 -7.90 33.24 15.10
C GLY A 574 -7.97 32.97 13.59
N LEU A 575 -8.16 31.68 13.29
CA LEU A 575 -8.30 31.17 11.94
C LEU A 575 -9.75 30.92 11.52
N LYS A 576 -10.72 31.18 12.42
CA LYS A 576 -12.15 31.01 12.13
C LYS A 576 -12.65 32.08 11.15
N GLY A 577 -13.59 31.70 10.28
CA GLY A 577 -14.20 32.59 9.29
C GLY A 577 -13.27 33.01 8.15
N ARG A 578 -12.18 32.27 7.91
CA ARG A 578 -11.26 32.51 6.79
C ARG A 578 -11.92 32.10 5.47
N ASN A 579 -11.55 32.80 4.40
CA ASN A 579 -12.02 32.49 3.05
C ASN A 579 -11.02 31.56 2.38
N PHE A 580 -11.46 30.33 2.06
CA PHE A 580 -10.64 29.31 1.45
C PHE A 580 -10.11 29.70 0.06
N ASP A 581 -10.98 30.29 -0.78
CA ASP A 581 -10.59 30.69 -2.15
C ASP A 581 -9.53 31.80 -2.12
N ASN A 582 -9.64 32.75 -1.19
CA ASN A 582 -8.59 33.74 -0.99
C ASN A 582 -7.30 33.10 -0.45
N GLY A 583 -7.41 32.15 0.48
CA GLY A 583 -6.27 31.38 0.97
C GLY A 583 -5.54 30.64 -0.16
N ARG A 584 -6.30 30.00 -1.07
CA ARG A 584 -5.77 29.34 -2.26
C ARG A 584 -5.03 30.32 -3.17
N LYS A 585 -5.57 31.51 -3.40
CA LYS A 585 -4.89 32.56 -4.18
C LYS A 585 -3.59 33.02 -3.51
N MET A 586 -3.58 33.17 -2.18
CA MET A 586 -2.37 33.55 -1.43
C MET A 586 -1.33 32.44 -1.46
N PHE A 587 -1.72 31.18 -1.36
CA PHE A 587 -0.85 30.02 -1.50
C PHE A 587 -0.19 29.97 -2.89
N GLY A 588 -0.93 30.33 -3.93
CA GLY A 588 -0.43 30.52 -5.29
C GLY A 588 0.51 31.71 -5.40
N ALA A 589 0.15 32.84 -4.81
CA ALA A 589 0.95 34.06 -4.80
C ALA A 589 2.31 33.89 -4.10
N GLY A 590 2.35 33.10 -3.01
CA GLY A 590 3.59 32.71 -2.36
C GLY A 590 4.40 31.67 -3.12
N ALA A 591 4.03 31.32 -4.36
CA ALA A 591 4.62 30.29 -5.17
C ALA A 591 4.64 28.88 -4.51
N CYS A 592 3.86 28.67 -3.44
CA CYS A 592 3.84 27.42 -2.67
C CYS A 592 3.44 26.21 -3.55
N PHE A 593 2.49 26.41 -4.50
CA PHE A 593 2.08 25.36 -5.46
C PHE A 593 3.19 24.91 -6.41
N ALA A 594 4.30 25.65 -6.53
CA ALA A 594 5.43 25.23 -7.36
C ALA A 594 6.05 23.93 -6.83
N CYS A 595 6.15 23.80 -5.51
CA CYS A 595 6.79 22.67 -4.84
C CYS A 595 5.83 21.82 -4.00
N HIS A 596 4.82 22.44 -3.39
CA HIS A 596 3.91 21.78 -2.46
C HIS A 596 2.57 21.46 -3.10
N ARG A 597 2.02 20.33 -2.69
CA ARG A 597 0.66 19.95 -2.98
C ARG A 597 -0.27 20.38 -1.83
N PHE A 598 -1.49 20.83 -2.19
CA PHE A 598 -2.60 20.98 -1.28
C PHE A 598 -3.89 20.45 -1.95
N GLY A 599 -4.52 19.44 -1.37
CA GLY A 599 -5.62 18.73 -2.01
C GLY A 599 -5.17 18.06 -3.32
N ASN A 600 -5.80 18.44 -4.43
CA ASN A 600 -5.48 17.89 -5.75
C ASN A 600 -4.66 18.85 -6.61
N GLU A 601 -4.09 19.92 -6.05
CA GLU A 601 -3.35 20.94 -6.78
C GLU A 601 -1.94 21.12 -6.24
N GLY A 602 -1.00 21.45 -7.13
CA GLY A 602 0.36 21.85 -6.79
C GLY A 602 1.45 20.86 -7.16
N GLY A 603 2.67 21.22 -6.80
CA GLY A 603 3.90 20.49 -7.08
C GLY A 603 4.09 19.26 -6.18
N MET A 604 5.17 18.52 -6.48
CA MET A 604 5.45 17.23 -5.84
C MET A 604 6.89 17.13 -5.33
N THR A 605 7.63 18.23 -5.36
CA THR A 605 9.03 18.27 -4.96
C THR A 605 9.21 18.64 -3.49
N GLY A 606 8.15 19.19 -2.86
CA GLY A 606 8.04 19.44 -1.43
C GLY A 606 7.01 18.54 -0.76
N PRO A 607 6.89 18.57 0.58
CA PRO A 607 5.87 17.86 1.35
C PRO A 607 4.44 18.18 0.90
N ASP A 608 3.57 17.18 0.95
CA ASP A 608 2.11 17.38 0.84
C ASP A 608 1.61 18.11 2.09
N LEU A 609 1.00 19.27 1.90
CA LEU A 609 0.51 20.13 2.97
C LEU A 609 -0.99 19.94 3.27
N THR A 610 -1.67 19.03 2.58
CA THR A 610 -3.11 18.80 2.73
C THR A 610 -3.51 18.54 4.19
N GLY A 611 -2.75 17.71 4.91
CA GLY A 611 -2.98 17.37 6.31
C GLY A 611 -2.16 18.20 7.31
N SER A 612 -1.45 19.26 6.88
CA SER A 612 -0.50 20.00 7.75
C SER A 612 -1.19 20.65 8.95
N GLY A 613 -2.42 21.14 8.79
CA GLY A 613 -3.20 21.73 9.89
C GLY A 613 -3.55 20.75 11.02
N GLY A 614 -3.58 19.44 10.76
CA GLY A 614 -3.74 18.41 11.79
C GLY A 614 -2.46 18.11 12.58
N ARG A 615 -1.30 18.54 12.08
CA ARG A 615 0.04 18.19 12.63
C ARG A 615 0.79 19.35 13.25
N TYR A 616 0.60 20.57 12.74
CA TYR A 616 1.39 21.73 13.11
C TYR A 616 0.51 22.88 13.56
N SER A 617 0.96 23.63 14.57
CA SER A 617 0.33 24.88 14.94
C SER A 617 0.59 25.96 13.87
N PRO A 618 -0.23 27.03 13.81
CA PRO A 618 0.05 28.15 12.94
C PRO A 618 1.43 28.77 13.15
N HIS A 619 1.89 28.81 14.40
CA HIS A 619 3.23 29.30 14.76
C HIS A 619 4.32 28.42 14.12
N ASP A 620 4.22 27.08 14.25
CA ASP A 620 5.21 26.16 13.70
C ASP A 620 5.26 26.21 12.18
N LEU A 621 4.08 26.31 11.52
CA LEU A 621 4.03 26.47 10.06
C LEU A 621 4.69 27.76 9.60
N LEU A 622 4.48 28.89 10.33
CA LEU A 622 5.11 30.16 10.01
C LEU A 622 6.63 30.12 10.24
N ASP A 623 7.07 29.47 11.31
CA ASP A 623 8.51 29.28 11.59
C ASP A 623 9.20 28.47 10.47
N GLN A 624 8.56 27.38 10.01
CA GLN A 624 9.08 26.57 8.91
C GLN A 624 9.12 27.34 7.57
N ILE A 625 8.18 28.26 7.32
CA ILE A 625 8.20 29.09 6.10
C ILE A 625 9.29 30.16 6.16
N LEU A 626 9.48 30.80 7.32
CA LEU A 626 10.48 31.84 7.50
C LEU A 626 11.90 31.29 7.63
N HIS A 627 12.05 30.12 8.25
CA HIS A 627 13.33 29.49 8.56
C HIS A 627 13.38 28.05 7.99
N PRO A 628 13.27 27.85 6.67
CA PRO A 628 13.09 26.53 6.08
C PRO A 628 14.26 25.56 6.25
N SER A 629 15.46 26.08 6.56
CA SER A 629 16.63 25.26 6.85
C SER A 629 16.82 24.92 8.33
N LYS A 630 15.97 25.45 9.23
CA LYS A 630 16.02 25.17 10.67
C LYS A 630 15.76 23.68 10.94
N GLU A 631 14.84 23.10 10.19
CA GLU A 631 14.49 21.70 10.27
C GLU A 631 14.01 21.20 8.90
N ILE A 632 14.71 20.23 8.31
CA ILE A 632 14.38 19.67 7.01
C ILE A 632 13.91 18.23 7.22
N ASN A 633 12.70 17.91 6.74
CA ASN A 633 12.20 16.53 6.76
C ASN A 633 13.13 15.63 5.94
N GLU A 634 13.56 14.51 6.52
CA GLU A 634 14.53 13.60 5.92
C GLU A 634 14.13 13.07 4.53
N GLN A 635 12.83 12.97 4.24
CA GLN A 635 12.33 12.58 2.91
C GLN A 635 12.57 13.65 1.83
N PHE A 636 12.83 14.89 2.23
CA PHE A 636 13.00 16.04 1.33
C PHE A 636 14.37 16.71 1.48
N VAL A 637 15.26 16.15 2.29
CA VAL A 637 16.65 16.62 2.41
C VAL A 637 17.35 16.37 1.07
N PRO A 638 17.91 17.42 0.42
CA PRO A 638 18.74 17.22 -0.75
C PRO A 638 20.01 16.44 -0.39
N ALA A 639 20.55 15.72 -1.34
CA ALA A 639 21.86 15.12 -1.22
C ALA A 639 22.93 16.09 -1.77
N VAL A 640 24.04 16.18 -1.08
CA VAL A 640 25.28 16.76 -1.58
C VAL A 640 26.17 15.61 -2.05
N LEU A 641 26.25 15.42 -3.37
CA LEU A 641 27.12 14.43 -3.98
C LEU A 641 28.47 15.09 -4.28
N THR A 642 29.53 14.58 -3.69
CA THR A 642 30.92 15.01 -3.96
C THR A 642 31.58 14.00 -4.87
N LYS A 643 32.13 14.48 -5.98
CA LYS A 643 32.90 13.66 -6.93
C LYS A 643 34.36 13.50 -6.49
N ASN A 644 35.05 12.51 -7.02
CA ASN A 644 36.48 12.27 -6.76
C ASN A 644 37.38 13.45 -7.16
N ASN A 645 36.96 14.27 -8.11
CA ASN A 645 37.66 15.49 -8.56
C ASN A 645 37.39 16.71 -7.67
N GLY A 646 36.55 16.57 -6.61
CA GLY A 646 36.15 17.65 -5.71
C GLY A 646 34.92 18.46 -6.16
N GLU A 647 34.38 18.22 -7.32
CA GLU A 647 33.15 18.86 -7.80
C GLU A 647 31.94 18.35 -6.97
N THR A 648 31.01 19.24 -6.67
CA THR A 648 29.79 18.91 -5.93
C THR A 648 28.54 19.09 -6.77
N VAL A 649 27.59 18.15 -6.65
CA VAL A 649 26.25 18.23 -7.21
C VAL A 649 25.25 18.17 -6.07
N VAL A 650 24.40 19.19 -5.97
CA VAL A 650 23.36 19.27 -4.91
C VAL A 650 21.98 19.08 -5.54
N GLY A 651 21.17 18.25 -4.95
CA GLY A 651 19.81 18.03 -5.40
C GLY A 651 19.17 16.77 -4.82
N THR A 652 18.00 16.43 -5.33
CA THR A 652 17.31 15.22 -4.88
C THR A 652 17.72 14.02 -5.72
N VAL A 653 18.17 12.95 -5.07
CA VAL A 653 18.46 11.69 -5.75
C VAL A 653 17.14 11.10 -6.25
N VAL A 654 16.96 11.05 -7.56
CA VAL A 654 15.72 10.55 -8.21
C VAL A 654 15.87 9.14 -8.73
N ASN A 655 17.10 8.68 -8.94
CA ASN A 655 17.37 7.31 -9.35
C ASN A 655 18.77 6.86 -8.94
N LEU A 656 18.86 5.61 -8.49
CA LEU A 656 20.12 4.87 -8.25
C LEU A 656 20.06 3.63 -9.16
N ASN A 657 20.34 3.78 -10.45
CA ASN A 657 20.23 2.67 -11.39
C ASN A 657 21.62 2.15 -11.78
N GLY A 658 21.97 0.97 -11.28
CA GLY A 658 23.24 0.34 -11.57
C GLY A 658 24.43 1.24 -11.22
N ASP A 659 25.23 1.59 -12.22
CA ASP A 659 26.44 2.40 -12.06
C ASP A 659 26.21 3.92 -12.15
N THR A 660 24.93 4.37 -12.18
CA THR A 660 24.60 5.79 -12.35
C THR A 660 23.75 6.31 -11.20
N VAL A 661 24.12 7.46 -10.62
CA VAL A 661 23.32 8.25 -9.69
C VAL A 661 22.71 9.42 -10.48
N THR A 662 21.38 9.48 -10.54
CA THR A 662 20.66 10.59 -11.16
C THR A 662 20.16 11.55 -10.09
N ILE A 663 20.53 12.81 -10.20
CA ILE A 663 20.16 13.88 -9.26
C ILE A 663 19.33 14.92 -9.99
N ASN A 664 18.16 15.27 -9.46
CA ASN A 664 17.41 16.46 -9.86
C ASN A 664 18.02 17.67 -9.13
N THR A 665 18.54 18.62 -9.90
CA THR A 665 19.21 19.82 -9.39
C THR A 665 18.29 21.05 -9.33
N ASP A 666 17.08 20.98 -9.92
CA ASP A 666 16.07 22.03 -9.86
C ASP A 666 14.72 21.45 -9.45
N LEU A 667 14.23 21.79 -8.27
CA LEU A 667 12.95 21.30 -7.76
C LEU A 667 11.73 21.89 -8.48
N SER A 668 11.89 22.99 -9.18
CA SER A 668 10.82 23.61 -9.98
C SER A 668 10.69 22.94 -11.36
N ASP A 669 11.74 22.27 -11.84
CA ASP A 669 11.75 21.50 -13.08
C ASP A 669 12.21 20.03 -12.84
N PRO A 670 11.30 19.06 -12.85
CA PRO A 670 11.64 17.65 -12.63
C PRO A 670 12.50 17.05 -13.78
N ASN A 671 12.71 17.79 -14.86
CA ASN A 671 13.53 17.35 -16.00
C ASN A 671 14.99 17.82 -15.89
N GLN A 672 15.31 18.72 -15.00
CA GLN A 672 16.67 19.19 -14.73
C GLN A 672 17.45 18.13 -13.94
N ARG A 673 18.00 17.15 -14.66
CA ARG A 673 18.69 16.00 -14.09
C ARG A 673 20.13 15.93 -14.50
N VAL A 674 20.97 15.62 -13.53
CA VAL A 674 22.40 15.35 -13.72
C VAL A 674 22.66 13.87 -13.44
N ASN A 675 23.29 13.17 -14.37
CA ASN A 675 23.73 11.80 -14.20
C ASN A 675 25.20 11.77 -13.80
N VAL A 676 25.52 11.12 -12.69
CA VAL A 676 26.88 10.94 -12.21
C VAL A 676 27.19 9.45 -12.17
N ASP A 677 28.30 9.04 -12.78
CA ASP A 677 28.79 7.67 -12.72
C ASP A 677 29.18 7.36 -11.25
N ARG A 678 28.73 6.23 -10.74
CA ARG A 678 28.94 5.84 -9.33
C ARG A 678 30.41 5.70 -8.97
N LYS A 679 31.27 5.33 -9.93
CA LYS A 679 32.74 5.26 -9.76
C LYS A 679 33.38 6.62 -9.52
N ASP A 680 32.74 7.70 -9.98
CA ASP A 680 33.20 9.07 -9.82
C ASP A 680 32.73 9.71 -8.51
N VAL A 681 31.86 9.03 -7.74
CA VAL A 681 31.29 9.52 -6.49
C VAL A 681 32.24 9.23 -5.33
N LYS A 682 32.68 10.28 -4.64
CA LYS A 682 33.48 10.21 -3.40
C LYS A 682 32.59 10.05 -2.17
N SER A 683 31.52 10.87 -2.05
CA SER A 683 30.54 10.81 -0.96
C SER A 683 29.17 11.32 -1.40
N ILE A 684 28.12 10.86 -0.70
CA ILE A 684 26.76 11.42 -0.77
C ILE A 684 26.33 11.71 0.65
N GLU A 685 26.09 12.96 0.97
CA GLU A 685 25.74 13.44 2.30
C GLU A 685 24.45 14.25 2.29
N PRO A 686 23.65 14.26 3.36
CA PRO A 686 22.47 15.10 3.43
C PRO A 686 22.86 16.59 3.50
N SER A 687 22.14 17.45 2.77
CA SER A 687 22.32 18.90 2.83
C SER A 687 21.80 19.48 4.14
N THR A 688 22.48 20.50 4.66
CA THR A 688 22.00 21.31 5.78
C THR A 688 21.14 22.50 5.32
N VAL A 689 21.03 22.72 4.02
CA VAL A 689 20.25 23.82 3.43
C VAL A 689 19.00 23.26 2.76
N SER A 690 17.85 23.81 3.15
CA SER A 690 16.57 23.46 2.55
C SER A 690 16.48 23.95 1.09
N PRO A 691 15.89 23.16 0.20
CA PRO A 691 15.58 23.65 -1.15
C PRO A 691 14.41 24.64 -1.18
N MET A 692 13.63 24.74 -0.11
CA MET A 692 12.59 25.74 0.03
C MET A 692 13.25 27.13 0.21
N PRO A 693 12.99 28.12 -0.67
CA PRO A 693 13.59 29.44 -0.55
C PRO A 693 13.10 30.15 0.73
N PRO A 694 13.96 30.87 1.44
CA PRO A 694 13.49 31.82 2.46
C PRO A 694 12.77 33.00 1.80
N MET A 695 12.04 33.79 2.57
CA MET A 695 11.39 35.03 2.12
C MET A 695 10.14 34.87 1.23
N LEU A 696 9.57 33.69 1.12
CA LEU A 696 8.34 33.45 0.33
C LEU A 696 7.12 34.25 0.83
N LEU A 697 7.12 34.67 2.09
CA LEU A 697 6.07 35.53 2.65
C LEU A 697 6.37 37.03 2.49
N SER A 698 7.49 37.41 1.92
CA SER A 698 7.87 38.82 1.72
C SER A 698 7.15 39.50 0.54
N LEU A 699 6.33 38.76 -0.21
CA LEU A 699 5.65 39.18 -1.41
C LEU A 699 4.29 39.83 -1.13
#